data_3f340db4b1ba8a32d37b45cc52bbbe27
#
_entry.id   3f340db4b1ba8a32d37b45cc52bbbe27
#
_cell.length_a   1.000
_cell.length_b   1.000
_cell.length_c   1.000
_cell.angle_alpha   90.00
_cell.angle_beta   90.00
_cell.angle_gamma   90.00
#
_symmetry.space_group_name_H-M   'P 1'
#
loop_
_entity.id
_entity.type
_entity.pdbx_description
1 polymer ?
#
loop_
_entity_poly.entity_id
_entity_poly.type
_entity_poly.pdbx_seq_one_letter_code
_entity_poly.pdbx_strand_id
1 'polypeptide(L)'
;VAGTKIQELTLEEVMSDRFGRYSKSIIQERALPDIRDGLKPVQRRILFAMNKDGNTYDKPFRKSAKAVGNVMGNFHPHGDSSIYEALNRMSQDWKVREPLIEMHGNNGSMDGDPPAAMRYTEARLSKIAGEMLRDIDKETVDMVLNFDDTEYEPTVLPAKFPNLLVNGATGISAGYATDIPPHNLGEVVDALIYLMDHPKADLDHLMQFVKGPDFPTGGILQGLDGIKKAYETGRGRVVVRSRTAIEDLRGNKQLIRVSEIPYEVNKATLVKRIDELRLTKKVDGISEVRDESDRDGLSIAIELKRDVDAKGILNYLFKNTDLQVTYNFNMVAINHKRPEHVGLKTILSAYLEHQQDVISRRTKFDLNKAEKRQHIVEGLIKALSILDQVIATIRASKNRKDARDNLVASYDFSEEQADAIVALQLYRLTNTDVTALEKEAAELAKNIASYKEILADPKALNKVMRKELREINKQYRNDRRTEIQAEITPLKISTKVMVPDEDVVVMVSRDGYLKRSGVRSYNASDPEDNGLKAEDYPIFTEKLSTLDHLFMFTSKGNLIYRPVHEITDARWKDTGEHISQTIGLADDEEIIATYAFNSLKAPGEFLITTDDGYIKRTAFDSLLPGRTYKSSAKVFEKLKSETAKVVNVTYLPQPAKASVLLMSRFGLALRYDLAEVSVNGARTTGVRSMKLGEGDTVVDLQLVNDDDTVALITQRGAFKKMPASELPVTSRARKGVLVLHALKSKPHEVVDFLKLKDASSPLEVITDRRRLHDILPAEHPMNNRYSNGSFVIDTESEGIPEVLRNKPTILTLS
;
A
#
# COMPACT_ATOMS: atom_id res chain seq x y z
N VAL A 1 28.71 -22.56 -59.89
CA VAL A 1 27.64 -21.98 -59.09
C VAL A 1 27.38 -23.01 -58.02
N ALA A 2 27.88 -22.77 -56.81
CA ALA A 2 27.56 -23.60 -55.63
C ALA A 2 26.08 -23.47 -55.33
N GLY A 3 25.33 -24.58 -55.38
CA GLY A 3 23.90 -24.63 -55.11
C GLY A 3 23.62 -24.12 -53.71
N THR A 4 22.86 -23.06 -53.60
CA THR A 4 22.34 -22.54 -52.35
C THR A 4 21.42 -23.62 -51.73
N LYS A 5 21.87 -24.21 -50.65
CA LYS A 5 21.10 -25.20 -49.91
C LYS A 5 19.95 -24.45 -49.19
N ILE A 6 18.77 -24.48 -49.78
CA ILE A 6 17.57 -23.94 -49.14
C ILE A 6 17.19 -24.92 -48.01
N GLN A 7 17.19 -24.42 -46.78
CA GLN A 7 16.73 -25.17 -45.60
C GLN A 7 15.33 -24.72 -45.29
N GLU A 8 14.38 -25.63 -45.35
CA GLU A 8 13.00 -25.35 -44.87
C GLU A 8 12.97 -25.48 -43.36
N LEU A 9 12.51 -24.42 -42.69
CA LEU A 9 12.30 -24.37 -41.24
C LEU A 9 10.83 -24.01 -40.98
N THR A 10 10.23 -24.65 -40.01
CA THR A 10 8.89 -24.27 -39.59
C THR A 10 8.91 -22.89 -38.95
N LEU A 11 7.77 -22.17 -39.01
CA LEU A 11 7.63 -20.86 -38.33
C LEU A 11 7.90 -20.97 -36.85
N GLU A 12 7.46 -22.07 -36.22
CA GLU A 12 7.67 -22.35 -34.79
C GLU A 12 9.13 -22.50 -34.42
N GLU A 13 9.91 -23.21 -35.25
CA GLU A 13 11.36 -23.37 -35.05
C GLU A 13 12.10 -22.03 -35.18
N VAL A 14 11.76 -21.25 -36.22
CA VAL A 14 12.34 -19.92 -36.42
C VAL A 14 11.99 -18.97 -35.28
N MET A 15 10.74 -18.93 -34.90
CA MET A 15 10.25 -18.09 -33.79
C MET A 15 10.92 -18.49 -32.46
N SER A 16 10.99 -19.76 -32.16
CA SER A 16 11.62 -20.28 -30.94
C SER A 16 13.11 -19.94 -30.86
N ASP A 17 13.86 -20.16 -31.95
CA ASP A 17 15.30 -19.83 -32.00
C ASP A 17 15.51 -18.31 -31.88
N ARG A 18 14.79 -17.49 -32.63
CA ARG A 18 14.93 -16.04 -32.62
C ARG A 18 14.54 -15.44 -31.30
N PHE A 19 13.39 -15.88 -30.73
CA PHE A 19 12.94 -15.46 -29.41
C PHE A 19 13.91 -15.87 -28.29
N GLY A 20 14.44 -17.10 -28.36
CA GLY A 20 15.44 -17.57 -27.41
C GLY A 20 16.72 -16.74 -27.43
N ARG A 21 17.26 -16.43 -28.63
CA ARG A 21 18.44 -15.55 -28.78
C ARG A 21 18.17 -14.13 -28.30
N TYR A 22 17.03 -13.56 -28.67
CA TYR A 22 16.63 -12.22 -28.25
C TYR A 22 16.45 -12.13 -26.72
N SER A 23 15.75 -13.11 -26.13
CA SER A 23 15.58 -13.18 -24.68
C SER A 23 16.91 -13.29 -23.95
N LYS A 24 17.82 -14.11 -24.45
CA LYS A 24 19.18 -14.24 -23.88
C LYS A 24 19.94 -12.92 -23.93
N SER A 25 19.90 -12.21 -25.06
CA SER A 25 20.55 -10.91 -25.19
C SER A 25 19.96 -9.87 -24.23
N ILE A 26 18.61 -9.77 -24.11
CA ILE A 26 17.98 -8.85 -23.16
C ILE A 26 18.37 -9.16 -21.71
N ILE A 27 18.45 -10.45 -21.36
CA ILE A 27 18.79 -10.87 -20.01
C ILE A 27 20.24 -10.50 -19.68
N GLN A 28 21.18 -10.89 -20.54
CA GLN A 28 22.62 -10.76 -20.27
C GLN A 28 23.19 -9.38 -20.61
N GLU A 29 22.64 -8.69 -21.62
CA GLU A 29 23.29 -7.52 -22.24
C GLU A 29 22.45 -6.24 -22.16
N ARG A 30 21.33 -6.23 -21.42
CA ARG A 30 20.46 -5.03 -21.40
C ARG A 30 19.87 -4.66 -20.04
N ALA A 31 19.11 -5.56 -19.43
CA ALA A 31 18.19 -5.17 -18.37
C ALA A 31 18.69 -5.46 -16.94
N LEU A 32 19.54 -6.45 -16.77
CA LEU A 32 20.03 -6.88 -15.47
C LEU A 32 21.43 -6.36 -15.18
N PRO A 33 21.74 -6.02 -13.90
CA PRO A 33 23.08 -5.59 -13.50
C PRO A 33 24.03 -6.78 -13.36
N ASP A 34 25.31 -6.56 -13.60
CA ASP A 34 26.37 -7.51 -13.21
C ASP A 34 26.58 -7.46 -11.69
N ILE A 35 26.70 -8.62 -11.05
CA ILE A 35 26.83 -8.70 -9.58
C ILE A 35 28.11 -8.02 -9.07
N ARG A 36 29.16 -7.92 -9.90
CA ARG A 36 30.48 -7.40 -9.54
C ARG A 36 30.55 -5.88 -9.47
N ASP A 37 30.00 -5.19 -10.50
CA ASP A 37 30.04 -3.72 -10.57
C ASP A 37 28.66 -3.04 -10.42
N GLY A 38 27.58 -3.84 -10.41
CA GLY A 38 26.22 -3.33 -10.23
C GLY A 38 25.66 -2.51 -11.39
N LEU A 39 26.30 -2.60 -12.55
CA LEU A 39 25.95 -1.78 -13.71
C LEU A 39 25.27 -2.61 -14.80
N LYS A 40 24.33 -1.97 -15.47
CA LYS A 40 23.83 -2.42 -16.77
C LYS A 40 24.83 -2.04 -17.87
N PRO A 41 24.84 -2.73 -19.02
CA PRO A 41 25.77 -2.41 -20.10
C PRO A 41 25.76 -0.95 -20.54
N VAL A 42 24.57 -0.32 -20.69
CA VAL A 42 24.48 1.11 -21.06
C VAL A 42 25.15 2.02 -20.03
N GLN A 43 24.97 1.76 -18.75
CA GLN A 43 25.55 2.55 -17.66
C GLN A 43 27.09 2.40 -17.68
N ARG A 44 27.60 1.17 -17.82
CA ARG A 44 29.02 0.88 -17.89
C ARG A 44 29.68 1.59 -19.08
N ARG A 45 29.03 1.55 -20.24
CA ARG A 45 29.48 2.21 -21.45
C ARG A 45 29.53 3.73 -21.32
N ILE A 46 28.53 4.33 -20.66
CA ILE A 46 28.52 5.78 -20.37
C ILE A 46 29.71 6.16 -19.49
N LEU A 47 29.92 5.47 -18.36
CA LEU A 47 31.04 5.78 -17.47
C LEU A 47 32.39 5.58 -18.14
N PHE A 48 32.54 4.49 -18.90
CA PHE A 48 33.79 4.20 -19.64
C PHE A 48 34.07 5.24 -20.72
N ALA A 49 33.09 5.56 -21.57
CA ALA A 49 33.26 6.57 -22.64
C ALA A 49 33.60 7.95 -22.08
N MET A 50 32.93 8.39 -21.02
CA MET A 50 33.21 9.68 -20.37
C MET A 50 34.63 9.71 -19.78
N ASN A 51 35.06 8.61 -19.15
CA ASN A 51 36.45 8.50 -18.64
C ASN A 51 37.49 8.53 -19.76
N LYS A 52 37.25 7.79 -20.82
CA LYS A 52 38.14 7.75 -22.00
C LYS A 52 38.27 9.13 -22.65
N ASP A 53 37.20 9.91 -22.69
CA ASP A 53 37.18 11.31 -23.14
C ASP A 53 37.84 12.29 -22.16
N GLY A 54 38.23 11.84 -20.97
CA GLY A 54 38.75 12.71 -19.90
C GLY A 54 37.69 13.67 -19.36
N ASN A 55 36.38 13.26 -19.36
CA ASN A 55 35.28 14.05 -18.81
C ASN A 55 35.06 13.70 -17.34
N THR A 56 36.09 13.96 -16.53
CA THR A 56 36.18 13.60 -15.11
C THR A 56 35.81 14.75 -14.18
N TYR A 57 35.61 14.47 -12.92
CA TYR A 57 35.16 15.43 -11.89
C TYR A 57 36.07 16.66 -11.71
N ASP A 58 37.35 16.52 -12.04
CA ASP A 58 38.39 17.56 -11.96
C ASP A 58 38.45 18.44 -13.21
N LYS A 59 37.66 18.16 -14.23
CA LYS A 59 37.57 18.88 -15.49
C LYS A 59 36.28 19.68 -15.62
N PRO A 60 36.24 20.69 -16.50
CA PRO A 60 35.01 21.43 -16.78
C PRO A 60 33.91 20.52 -17.29
N PHE A 61 32.65 20.89 -16.99
CA PHE A 61 31.47 20.23 -17.55
C PHE A 61 31.44 20.32 -19.06
N ARG A 62 30.89 19.28 -19.71
CA ARG A 62 30.73 19.22 -21.18
C ARG A 62 29.26 18.99 -21.51
N LYS A 63 28.81 19.44 -22.67
CA LYS A 63 27.43 19.21 -23.14
C LYS A 63 27.09 17.72 -23.08
N SER A 64 25.95 17.39 -22.51
CA SER A 64 25.46 15.99 -22.39
C SER A 64 25.36 15.31 -23.75
N ALA A 65 24.97 16.08 -24.79
CA ALA A 65 24.92 15.61 -26.17
C ALA A 65 26.26 15.04 -26.67
N LYS A 66 27.41 15.55 -26.18
CA LYS A 66 28.73 15.03 -26.57
C LYS A 66 28.95 13.63 -25.97
N ALA A 67 28.63 13.45 -24.69
CA ALA A 67 28.75 12.15 -24.03
C ALA A 67 27.80 11.11 -24.67
N VAL A 68 26.56 11.49 -24.90
CA VAL A 68 25.55 10.62 -25.54
C VAL A 68 25.99 10.24 -26.96
N GLY A 69 26.45 11.20 -27.75
CA GLY A 69 26.95 10.96 -29.13
C GLY A 69 28.14 10.01 -29.17
N ASN A 70 29.13 10.16 -28.28
CA ASN A 70 30.26 9.28 -28.16
C ASN A 70 29.86 7.84 -27.77
N VAL A 71 28.98 7.70 -26.78
CA VAL A 71 28.47 6.40 -26.34
C VAL A 71 27.72 5.70 -27.47
N MET A 72 26.83 6.42 -28.16
CA MET A 72 26.03 5.88 -29.26
C MET A 72 26.89 5.47 -30.45
N GLY A 73 27.87 6.30 -30.82
CA GLY A 73 28.70 6.08 -31.96
C GLY A 73 29.72 4.94 -31.81
N ASN A 74 30.28 4.78 -30.60
CA ASN A 74 31.40 3.88 -30.38
C ASN A 74 31.09 2.63 -29.57
N PHE A 75 30.03 2.64 -28.71
CA PHE A 75 29.85 1.55 -27.73
C PHE A 75 28.42 1.00 -27.66
N HIS A 76 27.42 1.83 -27.85
CA HIS A 76 26.04 1.41 -27.60
C HIS A 76 25.12 1.74 -28.78
N PRO A 77 24.91 0.81 -29.72
CA PRO A 77 24.20 1.07 -31.00
C PRO A 77 22.67 1.07 -30.79
N HIS A 78 22.16 1.96 -29.93
CA HIS A 78 20.75 2.15 -29.61
C HIS A 78 20.39 3.63 -29.61
N GLY A 79 19.08 3.93 -29.47
CA GLY A 79 18.59 5.32 -29.50
C GLY A 79 19.23 6.22 -28.45
N ASP A 80 19.50 7.45 -28.82
CA ASP A 80 20.10 8.50 -27.99
C ASP A 80 19.26 8.79 -26.73
N SER A 81 17.93 8.73 -26.83
CA SER A 81 17.02 8.96 -25.71
C SER A 81 17.27 7.98 -24.56
N SER A 82 17.45 6.69 -24.85
CA SER A 82 17.71 5.67 -23.82
C SER A 82 19.07 5.87 -23.10
N ILE A 83 20.07 6.32 -23.85
CA ILE A 83 21.39 6.65 -23.30
C ILE A 83 21.29 7.89 -22.42
N TYR A 84 20.58 8.93 -22.89
CA TYR A 84 20.41 10.16 -22.14
C TYR A 84 19.58 9.95 -20.86
N GLU A 85 18.53 9.14 -20.90
CA GLU A 85 17.75 8.76 -19.72
C GLU A 85 18.62 8.04 -18.68
N ALA A 86 19.47 7.11 -19.10
CA ALA A 86 20.40 6.43 -18.20
C ALA A 86 21.43 7.41 -17.59
N LEU A 87 21.96 8.36 -18.39
CA LEU A 87 22.84 9.41 -17.92
C LEU A 87 22.16 10.28 -16.85
N ASN A 88 20.94 10.76 -17.13
CA ASN A 88 20.16 11.57 -16.19
C ASN A 88 19.89 10.81 -14.90
N ARG A 89 19.43 9.56 -14.97
CA ARG A 89 19.13 8.76 -13.78
C ARG A 89 20.34 8.62 -12.85
N MET A 90 21.54 8.43 -13.42
CA MET A 90 22.78 8.34 -12.64
C MET A 90 23.19 9.68 -11.99
N SER A 91 22.59 10.81 -12.38
CA SER A 91 22.82 12.14 -11.79
C SER A 91 21.77 12.55 -10.75
N GLN A 92 20.66 11.82 -10.65
CA GLN A 92 19.51 12.19 -9.82
C GLN A 92 19.72 11.67 -8.39
N ASP A 93 19.94 12.56 -7.44
CA ASP A 93 20.22 12.26 -6.03
C ASP A 93 19.00 11.75 -5.25
N TRP A 94 17.80 11.84 -5.84
CA TRP A 94 16.57 11.21 -5.33
C TRP A 94 16.31 9.81 -5.91
N LYS A 95 17.11 9.38 -6.89
CA LYS A 95 17.02 8.05 -7.55
C LYS A 95 18.17 7.13 -7.16
N VAL A 96 19.37 7.67 -6.98
CA VAL A 96 20.56 6.91 -6.63
C VAL A 96 21.16 7.45 -5.33
N ARG A 97 21.69 6.55 -4.50
CA ARG A 97 22.21 6.90 -3.17
C ARG A 97 23.54 7.65 -3.26
N GLU A 98 24.37 7.26 -4.23
CA GLU A 98 25.64 7.92 -4.57
C GLU A 98 25.67 8.20 -6.08
N PRO A 99 25.34 9.43 -6.52
CA PRO A 99 25.32 9.79 -7.94
C PRO A 99 26.68 9.58 -8.63
N LEU A 100 26.67 8.90 -9.77
CA LEU A 100 27.85 8.64 -10.57
C LEU A 100 28.12 9.74 -11.62
N ILE A 101 27.15 10.56 -11.90
CA ILE A 101 27.21 11.70 -12.82
C ILE A 101 26.89 12.98 -12.06
N GLU A 102 27.66 14.02 -12.31
CA GLU A 102 27.32 15.40 -11.94
C GLU A 102 26.76 16.10 -13.17
N MET A 103 25.66 16.83 -13.00
CA MET A 103 24.98 17.51 -14.09
C MET A 103 24.66 18.95 -13.75
N HIS A 104 24.84 19.85 -14.71
CA HIS A 104 24.35 21.23 -14.70
C HIS A 104 23.13 21.36 -15.61
N GLY A 105 22.15 22.15 -15.17
CA GLY A 105 20.90 22.36 -15.85
C GLY A 105 19.78 21.49 -15.28
N ASN A 106 18.63 21.46 -15.96
CA ASN A 106 17.48 20.68 -15.53
C ASN A 106 17.68 19.20 -15.89
N ASN A 107 17.93 18.38 -14.88
CA ASN A 107 18.04 16.91 -14.98
C ASN A 107 16.78 16.17 -14.53
N GLY A 108 15.62 16.85 -14.47
CA GLY A 108 14.35 16.33 -13.95
C GLY A 108 14.10 16.75 -12.52
N SER A 109 12.96 16.31 -11.97
CA SER A 109 12.57 16.58 -10.59
C SER A 109 11.85 15.41 -9.93
N MET A 110 11.65 15.48 -8.61
CA MET A 110 10.81 14.52 -7.86
C MET A 110 9.32 14.64 -8.23
N ASP A 111 8.92 15.71 -8.89
CA ASP A 111 7.57 15.93 -9.42
C ASP A 111 7.32 15.18 -10.73
N GLY A 112 8.34 14.52 -11.25
CA GLY A 112 8.26 13.77 -12.50
C GLY A 112 8.47 14.62 -13.74
N ASP A 113 8.94 15.87 -13.59
CA ASP A 113 9.33 16.68 -14.73
C ASP A 113 10.46 16.00 -15.50
N PRO A 114 10.39 15.96 -16.83
CA PRO A 114 11.46 15.41 -17.64
C PRO A 114 12.69 16.33 -17.61
N PRO A 115 13.89 15.77 -17.80
CA PRO A 115 15.08 16.58 -17.97
C PRO A 115 14.98 17.44 -19.24
N ALA A 116 15.69 18.57 -19.26
CA ALA A 116 15.84 19.36 -20.47
C ALA A 116 16.57 18.55 -21.55
N ALA A 117 16.37 18.89 -22.81
CA ALA A 117 17.06 18.23 -23.92
C ALA A 117 18.60 18.28 -23.75
N MET A 118 19.30 17.22 -24.17
CA MET A 118 20.74 17.01 -23.95
C MET A 118 21.66 18.12 -24.51
N ARG A 119 21.14 18.97 -25.42
CA ARG A 119 21.85 20.15 -25.92
C ARG A 119 21.92 21.29 -24.92
N TYR A 120 21.04 21.29 -23.91
CA TYR A 120 20.99 22.33 -22.88
C TYR A 120 21.71 21.92 -21.59
N THR A 121 21.76 20.64 -21.26
CA THR A 121 22.41 20.15 -20.05
C THR A 121 23.90 19.89 -20.28
N GLU A 122 24.65 19.91 -19.18
CA GLU A 122 26.09 19.63 -19.18
C GLU A 122 26.35 18.55 -18.10
N ALA A 123 27.28 17.64 -18.39
CA ALA A 123 27.57 16.51 -17.50
C ALA A 123 29.09 16.27 -17.41
N ARG A 124 29.46 15.65 -16.28
CA ARG A 124 30.80 15.05 -16.07
C ARG A 124 30.67 13.88 -15.09
N LEU A 125 31.69 13.05 -15.01
CA LEU A 125 31.76 12.02 -13.97
C LEU A 125 31.86 12.66 -12.59
N SER A 126 31.16 12.09 -11.62
CA SER A 126 31.32 12.47 -10.23
C SER A 126 32.64 11.93 -9.65
N LYS A 127 33.04 12.46 -8.48
CA LYS A 127 34.27 12.02 -7.82
C LYS A 127 34.23 10.53 -7.49
N ILE A 128 33.08 10.01 -6.99
CA ILE A 128 32.94 8.60 -6.65
C ILE A 128 32.92 7.70 -7.90
N ALA A 129 32.44 8.19 -9.05
CA ALA A 129 32.51 7.46 -10.31
C ALA A 129 33.95 7.19 -10.72
N GLY A 130 34.89 8.06 -10.35
CA GLY A 130 36.32 7.81 -10.54
C GLY A 130 36.81 6.54 -9.82
N GLU A 131 36.20 6.18 -8.69
CA GLU A 131 36.51 4.94 -7.97
C GLU A 131 35.96 3.67 -8.67
N MET A 132 34.92 3.81 -9.48
CA MET A 132 34.43 2.72 -10.35
C MET A 132 35.43 2.37 -11.46
N LEU A 133 36.17 3.37 -11.94
CA LEU A 133 37.03 3.31 -13.13
C LEU A 133 38.51 3.26 -12.78
N ARG A 134 38.86 3.41 -11.49
CA ARG A 134 40.26 3.48 -11.04
C ARG A 134 41.06 2.24 -11.47
N ASP A 135 42.24 2.47 -12.03
CA ASP A 135 43.17 1.42 -12.51
C ASP A 135 42.64 0.59 -13.72
N ILE A 136 41.62 1.08 -14.47
CA ILE A 136 41.08 0.38 -15.62
C ILE A 136 42.14 0.20 -16.76
N ASP A 137 43.11 1.09 -16.82
CA ASP A 137 44.25 1.09 -17.76
C ASP A 137 45.35 0.09 -17.38
N LYS A 138 45.20 -0.63 -16.27
CA LYS A 138 46.16 -1.61 -15.75
C LYS A 138 45.73 -3.06 -15.97
N GLU A 139 44.99 -3.32 -17.02
CA GLU A 139 44.50 -4.68 -17.38
C GLU A 139 43.71 -5.37 -16.23
N THR A 140 43.05 -4.57 -15.39
CA THR A 140 42.33 -5.07 -14.18
C THR A 140 41.06 -5.85 -14.51
N VAL A 141 40.52 -5.67 -15.70
CA VAL A 141 39.28 -6.31 -16.18
C VAL A 141 39.46 -6.78 -17.64
N ASP A 142 38.59 -7.70 -18.04
CA ASP A 142 38.59 -8.19 -19.42
C ASP A 142 38.00 -7.13 -20.35
N MET A 143 38.68 -6.91 -21.45
CA MET A 143 38.28 -6.03 -22.54
C MET A 143 37.83 -6.88 -23.73
N VAL A 144 36.74 -6.44 -24.37
CA VAL A 144 36.20 -7.07 -25.60
C VAL A 144 36.07 -6.02 -26.71
N LEU A 145 36.04 -6.46 -27.94
CA LEU A 145 35.75 -5.56 -29.07
C LEU A 145 34.29 -5.05 -28.94
N ASN A 146 34.07 -3.80 -29.31
CA ASN A 146 32.78 -3.18 -29.42
C ASN A 146 31.96 -3.79 -30.58
N PHE A 147 30.75 -3.24 -30.84
CA PHE A 147 29.83 -3.79 -31.84
C PHE A 147 30.30 -3.76 -33.29
N ASP A 148 31.27 -2.93 -33.63
CA ASP A 148 31.84 -2.79 -34.99
C ASP A 148 33.33 -3.16 -35.10
N ASP A 149 33.87 -3.79 -34.06
CA ASP A 149 35.24 -4.27 -33.95
C ASP A 149 36.31 -3.17 -34.10
N THR A 150 35.95 -1.90 -33.83
CA THR A 150 36.88 -0.77 -33.99
C THR A 150 37.57 -0.37 -32.68
N GLU A 151 36.94 -0.63 -31.53
CA GLU A 151 37.45 -0.25 -30.23
C GLU A 151 37.22 -1.33 -29.17
N TYR A 152 37.95 -1.25 -28.06
CA TYR A 152 37.77 -2.13 -26.93
C TYR A 152 36.89 -1.50 -25.86
N GLU A 153 35.98 -2.28 -25.26
CA GLU A 153 35.15 -1.90 -24.12
C GLU A 153 35.29 -2.92 -22.98
N PRO A 154 35.14 -2.50 -21.70
CA PRO A 154 35.27 -3.40 -20.57
C PRO A 154 34.01 -4.25 -20.39
N THR A 155 34.16 -5.52 -20.04
CA THR A 155 33.07 -6.42 -19.70
C THR A 155 32.48 -6.09 -18.33
N VAL A 156 33.26 -5.52 -17.41
CA VAL A 156 32.96 -5.11 -16.07
C VAL A 156 33.90 -3.98 -15.66
N LEU A 157 33.52 -3.10 -14.76
CA LEU A 157 34.42 -2.09 -14.21
C LEU A 157 35.19 -2.61 -12.99
N PRO A 158 36.37 -2.04 -12.65
CA PRO A 158 37.11 -2.37 -11.44
C PRO A 158 36.32 -2.16 -10.17
N ALA A 159 35.43 -1.16 -10.08
CA ALA A 159 34.44 -0.91 -9.05
C ALA A 159 34.99 -0.98 -7.62
N LYS A 160 35.83 -0.02 -7.23
CA LYS A 160 36.43 0.02 -5.87
C LYS A 160 35.46 0.22 -4.70
N PHE A 161 34.19 0.43 -4.98
CA PHE A 161 33.12 0.38 -3.99
C PHE A 161 31.95 -0.51 -4.44
N PRO A 162 31.17 -1.08 -3.52
CA PRO A 162 30.15 -2.09 -3.85
C PRO A 162 28.88 -1.44 -4.43
N ASN A 163 28.96 -0.95 -5.66
CA ASN A 163 27.93 -0.15 -6.31
C ASN A 163 26.57 -0.85 -6.40
N LEU A 164 26.52 -2.19 -6.60
CA LEU A 164 25.24 -2.91 -6.69
C LEU A 164 24.37 -2.71 -5.45
N LEU A 165 24.94 -2.82 -4.26
CA LEU A 165 24.21 -2.59 -3.02
C LEU A 165 24.02 -1.10 -2.71
N VAL A 166 25.04 -0.28 -2.97
CA VAL A 166 25.00 1.15 -2.64
C VAL A 166 23.93 1.88 -3.45
N ASN A 167 23.91 1.70 -4.75
CA ASN A 167 22.95 2.39 -5.64
C ASN A 167 21.72 1.55 -6.00
N GLY A 168 21.75 0.24 -5.72
CA GLY A 168 20.70 -0.65 -6.13
C GLY A 168 20.60 -0.81 -7.66
N ALA A 169 19.60 -1.53 -8.12
CA ALA A 169 19.29 -1.68 -9.53
C ALA A 169 17.83 -2.07 -9.74
N THR A 170 17.19 -1.50 -10.75
CA THR A 170 15.84 -1.86 -11.19
C THR A 170 15.85 -2.22 -12.66
N GLY A 171 15.13 -3.25 -13.08
CA GLY A 171 15.09 -3.63 -14.50
C GLY A 171 14.07 -4.72 -14.78
N ILE A 172 13.55 -4.71 -16.01
CA ILE A 172 12.59 -5.71 -16.50
C ILE A 172 13.19 -6.37 -17.74
N SER A 173 13.26 -7.70 -17.72
CA SER A 173 13.80 -8.53 -18.79
C SER A 173 12.80 -9.61 -19.20
N ALA A 174 13.16 -10.42 -20.19
CA ALA A 174 12.37 -11.58 -20.60
C ALA A 174 12.39 -12.68 -19.51
N GLY A 175 11.28 -12.85 -18.79
CA GLY A 175 11.15 -13.84 -17.71
C GLY A 175 11.83 -13.48 -16.39
N TYR A 176 12.56 -12.36 -16.31
CA TYR A 176 13.22 -11.87 -15.09
C TYR A 176 12.94 -10.40 -14.86
N ALA A 177 12.80 -10.02 -13.62
CA ALA A 177 12.81 -8.63 -13.19
C ALA A 177 13.80 -8.50 -12.03
N THR A 178 14.39 -7.32 -11.87
CA THR A 178 15.23 -7.02 -10.71
C THR A 178 14.77 -5.75 -10.04
N ASP A 179 14.76 -5.78 -8.72
CA ASP A 179 14.51 -4.63 -7.87
C ASP A 179 15.35 -4.77 -6.60
N ILE A 180 16.56 -4.24 -6.66
CA ILE A 180 17.56 -4.22 -5.60
C ILE A 180 17.58 -2.81 -5.01
N PRO A 181 17.20 -2.63 -3.75
CA PRO A 181 17.17 -1.30 -3.15
C PRO A 181 18.57 -0.76 -2.87
N PRO A 182 18.75 0.57 -2.81
CA PRO A 182 20.00 1.18 -2.40
C PRO A 182 20.26 0.99 -0.90
N HIS A 183 21.57 1.01 -0.52
CA HIS A 183 22.05 0.83 0.85
C HIS A 183 23.08 1.88 1.24
N ASN A 184 23.30 2.02 2.54
CA ASN A 184 24.33 2.92 3.06
C ASN A 184 25.72 2.38 2.76
N LEU A 185 26.58 3.20 2.12
CA LEU A 185 27.93 2.81 1.72
C LEU A 185 28.79 2.40 2.92
N GLY A 186 28.72 3.17 4.02
CA GLY A 186 29.49 2.86 5.22
C GLY A 186 29.13 1.52 5.83
N GLU A 187 27.83 1.20 5.91
CA GLU A 187 27.33 -0.07 6.43
C GLU A 187 27.77 -1.26 5.56
N VAL A 188 27.70 -1.11 4.24
CA VAL A 188 28.12 -2.17 3.30
C VAL A 188 29.62 -2.40 3.38
N VAL A 189 30.43 -1.34 3.42
CA VAL A 189 31.88 -1.47 3.56
C VAL A 189 32.29 -2.09 4.89
N ASP A 190 31.64 -1.73 6.00
CA ASP A 190 31.89 -2.34 7.31
C ASP A 190 31.55 -3.84 7.29
N ALA A 191 30.45 -4.24 6.62
CA ALA A 191 30.10 -5.66 6.44
C ALA A 191 31.10 -6.41 5.56
N LEU A 192 31.63 -5.79 4.49
CA LEU A 192 32.68 -6.39 3.64
C LEU A 192 33.95 -6.66 4.44
N ILE A 193 34.40 -5.69 5.23
CA ILE A 193 35.59 -5.84 6.09
C ILE A 193 35.37 -6.96 7.11
N TYR A 194 34.18 -7.01 7.73
CA TYR A 194 33.83 -8.09 8.67
C TYR A 194 33.84 -9.46 7.98
N LEU A 195 33.25 -9.59 6.79
CA LEU A 195 33.19 -10.84 6.03
C LEU A 195 34.59 -11.33 5.61
N MET A 196 35.52 -10.40 5.29
CA MET A 196 36.93 -10.75 5.03
C MET A 196 37.60 -11.42 6.23
N ASP A 197 37.29 -10.94 7.44
CA ASP A 197 37.86 -11.50 8.68
C ASP A 197 37.12 -12.76 9.14
N HIS A 198 35.84 -12.92 8.76
CA HIS A 198 34.97 -14.01 9.17
C HIS A 198 34.24 -14.61 7.94
N PRO A 199 34.93 -15.36 7.05
CA PRO A 199 34.31 -15.88 5.80
C PRO A 199 33.11 -16.80 6.03
N LYS A 200 32.98 -17.39 7.23
CA LYS A 200 31.87 -18.25 7.63
C LYS A 200 30.74 -17.51 8.32
N ALA A 201 30.82 -16.18 8.43
CA ALA A 201 29.76 -15.37 9.05
C ALA A 201 28.39 -15.69 8.44
N ASP A 202 27.39 -15.84 9.29
CA ASP A 202 26.00 -16.00 8.89
C ASP A 202 25.33 -14.65 8.58
N LEU A 203 24.08 -14.70 8.15
CA LEU A 203 23.33 -13.50 7.80
C LEU A 203 23.10 -12.58 9.00
N ASP A 204 22.84 -13.13 10.18
CA ASP A 204 22.55 -12.34 11.37
C ASP A 204 23.76 -11.49 11.81
N HIS A 205 24.96 -11.99 11.64
CA HIS A 205 26.18 -11.22 11.86
C HIS A 205 26.34 -10.09 10.84
N LEU A 206 26.07 -10.34 9.55
CA LEU A 206 26.15 -9.32 8.52
C LEU A 206 25.09 -8.22 8.68
N MET A 207 23.92 -8.57 9.17
CA MET A 207 22.83 -7.62 9.43
C MET A 207 23.09 -6.71 10.65
N GLN A 208 24.09 -6.99 11.47
CA GLN A 208 24.54 -6.05 12.49
C GLN A 208 25.17 -4.79 11.85
N PHE A 209 25.73 -4.93 10.66
CA PHE A 209 26.31 -3.83 9.87
C PHE A 209 25.32 -3.29 8.85
N VAL A 210 24.81 -4.13 7.95
CA VAL A 210 23.81 -3.76 6.94
C VAL A 210 22.41 -3.98 7.51
N LYS A 211 21.89 -2.94 8.16
CA LYS A 211 20.60 -3.01 8.87
C LYS A 211 19.40 -3.14 7.93
N GLY A 212 19.51 -2.66 6.71
CA GLY A 212 18.46 -2.65 5.69
C GLY A 212 18.74 -1.61 4.60
N PRO A 213 17.84 -1.47 3.62
CA PRO A 213 17.91 -0.41 2.63
C PRO A 213 18.07 0.99 3.22
N ASP A 214 18.73 1.86 2.45
CA ASP A 214 18.91 3.26 2.78
C ASP A 214 18.55 4.10 1.55
N PHE A 215 17.28 4.46 1.46
CA PHE A 215 16.73 5.16 0.30
C PHE A 215 17.22 6.62 0.23
N PRO A 216 17.52 7.13 -0.97
CA PRO A 216 17.92 8.54 -1.16
C PRO A 216 16.90 9.53 -0.60
N THR A 217 15.61 9.20 -0.69
CA THR A 217 14.49 10.03 -0.23
C THR A 217 14.19 9.86 1.26
N GLY A 218 14.94 9.04 2.00
CA GLY A 218 14.71 8.81 3.43
C GLY A 218 13.50 7.93 3.71
N GLY A 219 12.58 8.40 4.52
CA GLY A 219 11.37 7.68 4.94
C GLY A 219 11.58 6.70 6.07
N ILE A 220 10.52 5.99 6.43
CA ILE A 220 10.50 4.99 7.50
C ILE A 220 10.21 3.62 6.89
N LEU A 221 11.15 2.69 7.04
CA LEU A 221 11.03 1.32 6.57
C LEU A 221 10.59 0.43 7.73
N GLN A 222 9.52 -0.33 7.55
CA GLN A 222 8.93 -1.20 8.56
C GLN A 222 8.92 -2.66 8.09
N GLY A 223 9.25 -3.59 9.00
CA GLY A 223 9.20 -5.03 8.75
C GLY A 223 10.57 -5.68 8.61
N LEU A 224 11.30 -5.83 9.74
CA LEU A 224 12.63 -6.44 9.79
C LEU A 224 12.65 -7.87 9.23
N ASP A 225 11.62 -8.66 9.49
CA ASP A 225 11.50 -10.03 8.96
C ASP A 225 11.48 -10.07 7.43
N GLY A 226 10.85 -9.06 6.81
CA GLY A 226 10.83 -8.91 5.36
C GLY A 226 12.22 -8.61 4.79
N ILE A 227 13.01 -7.76 5.49
CA ILE A 227 14.41 -7.47 5.15
C ILE A 227 15.25 -8.74 5.27
N LYS A 228 15.17 -9.45 6.42
CA LYS A 228 15.92 -10.68 6.64
C LYS A 228 15.64 -11.73 5.58
N LYS A 229 14.37 -11.94 5.24
CA LYS A 229 13.97 -12.85 4.18
C LYS A 229 14.53 -12.44 2.81
N ALA A 230 14.52 -11.13 2.51
CA ALA A 230 15.11 -10.63 1.26
C ALA A 230 16.61 -10.87 1.19
N TYR A 231 17.32 -10.63 2.27
CA TYR A 231 18.77 -10.84 2.35
C TYR A 231 19.18 -12.32 2.32
N GLU A 232 18.29 -13.20 2.75
CA GLU A 232 18.50 -14.65 2.69
C GLU A 232 18.21 -15.22 1.29
N THR A 233 17.07 -14.86 0.70
CA THR A 233 16.51 -15.51 -0.49
C THR A 233 16.53 -14.67 -1.77
N GLY A 234 16.88 -13.40 -1.68
CA GLY A 234 16.70 -12.42 -2.76
C GLY A 234 15.27 -11.90 -2.92
N ARG A 235 14.31 -12.36 -2.07
CA ARG A 235 12.91 -11.96 -2.14
C ARG A 235 12.36 -11.63 -0.77
N GLY A 236 11.70 -10.48 -0.65
CA GLY A 236 11.10 -10.04 0.60
C GLY A 236 10.11 -8.91 0.36
N ARG A 237 9.38 -8.55 1.41
CA ARG A 237 8.38 -7.49 1.36
C ARG A 237 8.47 -6.65 2.62
N VAL A 238 8.53 -5.34 2.45
CA VAL A 238 8.57 -4.34 3.53
C VAL A 238 7.60 -3.21 3.24
N VAL A 239 7.30 -2.42 4.26
CA VAL A 239 6.49 -1.21 4.12
C VAL A 239 7.42 0.00 4.21
N VAL A 240 7.31 0.91 3.26
CA VAL A 240 8.00 2.20 3.28
C VAL A 240 6.98 3.30 3.47
N ARG A 241 7.16 4.09 4.51
CA ARG A 241 6.23 5.14 4.94
C ARG A 241 6.92 6.49 4.88
N SER A 242 6.17 7.51 4.48
CA SER A 242 6.59 8.91 4.57
C SER A 242 6.94 9.30 6.00
N ARG A 243 7.91 10.19 6.16
CA ARG A 243 8.14 10.89 7.43
C ARG A 243 7.16 12.02 7.57
N THR A 244 6.35 11.97 8.62
CA THR A 244 5.26 12.93 8.84
C THR A 244 5.28 13.44 10.27
N ALA A 245 4.82 14.69 10.45
CA ALA A 245 4.59 15.30 11.76
C ALA A 245 3.19 15.95 11.79
N ILE A 246 2.55 15.92 12.95
CA ILE A 246 1.30 16.65 13.19
C ILE A 246 1.67 17.89 14.00
N GLU A 247 1.41 19.06 13.45
CA GLU A 247 1.72 20.37 14.02
C GLU A 247 0.42 21.08 14.39
N ASP A 248 0.39 21.72 15.56
CA ASP A 248 -0.75 22.52 15.99
C ASP A 248 -0.69 23.93 15.38
N LEU A 249 -1.80 24.38 14.82
CA LEU A 249 -1.99 25.72 14.27
C LEU A 249 -2.91 26.57 15.16
N ARG A 250 -2.90 27.88 14.92
CA ARG A 250 -3.81 28.81 15.62
C ARG A 250 -5.27 28.47 15.34
N GLY A 251 -6.13 28.59 16.36
CA GLY A 251 -7.57 28.37 16.22
C GLY A 251 -8.00 26.90 16.23
N ASN A 252 -7.30 26.07 16.96
CA ASN A 252 -7.62 24.63 17.13
C ASN A 252 -7.60 23.85 15.82
N LYS A 253 -6.77 24.28 14.87
CA LYS A 253 -6.47 23.59 13.62
C LYS A 253 -5.17 22.80 13.76
N GLN A 254 -5.00 21.78 12.96
CA GLN A 254 -3.77 21.02 12.85
C GLN A 254 -3.28 20.93 11.41
N LEU A 255 -2.00 20.68 11.24
CA LEU A 255 -1.33 20.48 9.97
C LEU A 255 -0.61 19.13 10.00
N ILE A 256 -0.81 18.34 8.98
CA ILE A 256 0.06 17.19 8.72
C ILE A 256 1.14 17.65 7.75
N ARG A 257 2.38 17.69 8.24
CA ARG A 257 3.56 18.01 7.43
C ARG A 257 4.24 16.72 7.01
N VAL A 258 4.50 16.60 5.71
CA VAL A 258 5.26 15.49 5.12
C VAL A 258 6.63 16.04 4.73
N SER A 259 7.70 15.54 5.33
CA SER A 259 9.08 15.97 5.07
C SER A 259 9.88 14.99 4.21
N GLU A 260 9.46 13.73 4.12
CA GLU A 260 10.05 12.71 3.28
C GLU A 260 8.96 11.82 2.70
N ILE A 261 9.12 11.40 1.45
CA ILE A 261 8.20 10.49 0.75
C ILE A 261 8.88 9.17 0.42
N PRO A 262 8.14 8.07 0.23
CA PRO A 262 8.72 6.79 -0.11
C PRO A 262 9.51 6.85 -1.43
N TYR A 263 10.51 5.99 -1.53
CA TYR A 263 11.36 5.87 -2.71
C TYR A 263 10.55 5.58 -3.98
N GLU A 264 10.91 6.21 -5.10
CA GLU A 264 10.26 6.11 -6.41
C GLU A 264 8.85 6.72 -6.48
N VAL A 265 8.33 7.34 -5.43
CA VAL A 265 7.03 8.02 -5.46
C VAL A 265 7.17 9.38 -6.15
N ASN A 266 6.22 9.66 -7.06
CA ASN A 266 6.10 10.98 -7.70
C ASN A 266 5.37 11.95 -6.78
N LYS A 267 6.04 13.04 -6.36
CA LYS A 267 5.51 14.00 -5.39
C LYS A 267 4.26 14.72 -5.91
N ALA A 268 4.27 15.22 -7.15
CA ALA A 268 3.13 15.94 -7.72
C ALA A 268 1.89 15.04 -7.83
N THR A 269 2.06 13.79 -8.25
CA THR A 269 0.97 12.80 -8.31
C THR A 269 0.42 12.50 -6.92
N LEU A 270 1.28 12.40 -5.92
CA LEU A 270 0.89 12.18 -4.53
C LEU A 270 0.06 13.36 -3.99
N VAL A 271 0.55 14.60 -4.17
CA VAL A 271 -0.17 15.82 -3.77
C VAL A 271 -1.54 15.90 -4.44
N LYS A 272 -1.59 15.69 -5.76
CA LYS A 272 -2.84 15.64 -6.51
C LYS A 272 -3.80 14.58 -5.97
N ARG A 273 -3.30 13.39 -5.66
CA ARG A 273 -4.13 12.31 -5.11
C ARG A 273 -4.72 12.64 -3.75
N ILE A 274 -3.96 13.29 -2.87
CA ILE A 274 -4.45 13.75 -1.57
C ILE A 274 -5.53 14.82 -1.76
N ASP A 275 -5.32 15.77 -2.67
CA ASP A 275 -6.29 16.81 -2.97
C ASP A 275 -7.58 16.26 -3.61
N GLU A 276 -7.50 15.25 -4.47
CA GLU A 276 -8.66 14.53 -5.00
C GLU A 276 -9.51 13.89 -3.90
N LEU A 277 -8.90 13.31 -2.86
CA LEU A 277 -9.62 12.76 -1.70
C LEU A 277 -10.40 13.84 -0.95
N ARG A 278 -9.83 15.05 -0.83
CA ARG A 278 -10.49 16.24 -0.27
C ARG A 278 -11.67 16.68 -1.15
N LEU A 279 -11.44 16.90 -2.44
CA LEU A 279 -12.44 17.40 -3.39
C LEU A 279 -13.62 16.43 -3.57
N THR A 280 -13.36 15.12 -3.59
CA THR A 280 -14.38 14.08 -3.69
C THR A 280 -15.06 13.74 -2.36
N LYS A 281 -14.73 14.49 -1.28
CA LYS A 281 -15.25 14.28 0.08
C LYS A 281 -15.10 12.84 0.60
N LYS A 282 -14.11 12.11 0.14
CA LYS A 282 -13.79 10.77 0.66
C LYS A 282 -13.11 10.82 2.03
N VAL A 283 -12.49 11.96 2.34
CA VAL A 283 -11.98 12.30 3.66
C VAL A 283 -12.52 13.67 4.00
N ASP A 284 -13.41 13.71 4.98
CA ASP A 284 -13.81 14.97 5.57
C ASP A 284 -12.82 15.37 6.65
N GLY A 285 -12.38 16.60 6.66
CA GLY A 285 -11.41 17.09 7.65
C GLY A 285 -10.13 17.65 7.04
N ILE A 286 -9.86 17.44 5.76
CA ILE A 286 -8.80 18.15 5.04
C ILE A 286 -9.36 19.49 4.53
N SER A 287 -8.69 20.59 4.91
CA SER A 287 -9.03 21.96 4.46
C SER A 287 -8.33 22.31 3.16
N GLU A 288 -7.02 22.09 3.11
CA GLU A 288 -6.17 22.46 1.98
C GLU A 288 -4.95 21.53 1.89
N VAL A 289 -4.44 21.34 0.68
CA VAL A 289 -3.19 20.61 0.42
C VAL A 289 -2.27 21.52 -0.39
N ARG A 290 -1.07 21.78 0.11
CA ARG A 290 -0.06 22.61 -0.55
C ARG A 290 1.28 21.89 -0.64
N ASP A 291 1.96 22.07 -1.75
CA ASP A 291 3.38 21.77 -1.88
C ASP A 291 4.19 23.02 -1.51
N GLU A 292 4.89 22.96 -0.40
CA GLU A 292 5.75 24.01 0.14
C GLU A 292 7.22 23.64 0.01
N SER A 293 7.55 22.67 -0.85
CA SER A 293 8.94 22.25 -1.07
C SER A 293 9.76 23.35 -1.70
N ASP A 294 10.95 23.56 -1.17
CA ASP A 294 11.90 24.55 -1.64
C ASP A 294 13.35 24.01 -1.61
N ARG A 295 14.34 24.91 -1.68
CA ARG A 295 15.77 24.56 -1.60
C ARG A 295 16.20 23.94 -0.27
N ASP A 296 15.42 24.13 0.79
CA ASP A 296 15.72 23.60 2.13
C ASP A 296 15.18 22.17 2.30
N GLY A 297 14.33 21.70 1.37
CA GLY A 297 13.86 20.32 1.30
C GLY A 297 12.41 20.13 0.89
N LEU A 298 11.97 18.88 0.94
CA LEU A 298 10.59 18.50 0.67
C LEU A 298 9.67 18.90 1.82
N SER A 299 8.56 19.53 1.53
CA SER A 299 7.52 19.89 2.49
C SER A 299 6.15 19.90 1.82
N ILE A 300 5.33 18.87 2.12
CA ILE A 300 3.92 18.87 1.74
C ILE A 300 3.11 19.21 2.99
N ALA A 301 2.29 20.27 2.91
CA ALA A 301 1.46 20.76 3.98
C ALA A 301 0.00 20.36 3.73
N ILE A 302 -0.57 19.55 4.63
CA ILE A 302 -1.98 19.12 4.59
C ILE A 302 -2.67 19.79 5.78
N GLU A 303 -3.35 20.91 5.53
CA GLU A 303 -4.08 21.66 6.55
C GLU A 303 -5.40 20.97 6.85
N LEU A 304 -5.70 20.80 8.13
CA LEU A 304 -6.91 20.14 8.61
C LEU A 304 -7.95 21.17 9.08
N LYS A 305 -9.22 20.79 9.01
CA LYS A 305 -10.31 21.53 9.62
C LYS A 305 -10.17 21.52 11.16
N ARG A 306 -10.98 22.30 11.86
CA ARG A 306 -11.01 22.33 13.32
C ARG A 306 -11.58 21.02 13.88
N ASP A 307 -11.09 20.63 15.05
CA ASP A 307 -11.64 19.53 15.88
C ASP A 307 -11.75 18.17 15.15
N VAL A 308 -10.83 17.88 14.20
CA VAL A 308 -10.79 16.61 13.48
C VAL A 308 -9.73 15.65 14.04
N ASP A 309 -9.91 14.36 13.80
CA ASP A 309 -8.94 13.33 14.16
C ASP A 309 -7.77 13.29 13.15
N ALA A 310 -6.75 14.14 13.40
CA ALA A 310 -5.57 14.23 12.53
C ALA A 310 -4.85 12.87 12.36
N LYS A 311 -4.77 12.07 13.43
CA LYS A 311 -4.12 10.75 13.38
C LYS A 311 -4.94 9.75 12.57
N GLY A 312 -6.26 9.79 12.68
CA GLY A 312 -7.17 8.99 11.87
C GLY A 312 -7.08 9.36 10.39
N ILE A 313 -7.04 10.66 10.06
CA ILE A 313 -6.86 11.17 8.69
C ILE A 313 -5.50 10.70 8.14
N LEU A 314 -4.41 10.85 8.90
CA LEU A 314 -3.09 10.39 8.48
C LEU A 314 -3.06 8.89 8.22
N ASN A 315 -3.68 8.07 9.07
CA ASN A 315 -3.81 6.63 8.86
C ASN A 315 -4.60 6.30 7.59
N TYR A 316 -5.66 7.07 7.30
CA TYR A 316 -6.41 6.91 6.05
C TYR A 316 -5.55 7.23 4.83
N LEU A 317 -4.78 8.32 4.88
CA LEU A 317 -3.86 8.71 3.82
C LEU A 317 -2.77 7.66 3.59
N PHE A 318 -2.17 7.10 4.64
CA PHE A 318 -1.22 5.98 4.53
C PHE A 318 -1.82 4.75 3.84
N LYS A 319 -3.09 4.48 4.07
CA LYS A 319 -3.77 3.31 3.47
C LYS A 319 -4.17 3.50 2.02
N ASN A 320 -4.50 4.73 1.61
CA ASN A 320 -5.18 5.02 0.34
C ASN A 320 -4.37 5.90 -0.63
N THR A 321 -3.13 6.25 -0.26
CA THR A 321 -2.21 7.04 -1.09
C THR A 321 -0.79 6.49 -0.99
N ASP A 322 0.10 6.99 -1.84
CA ASP A 322 1.50 6.60 -1.84
C ASP A 322 2.34 7.25 -0.71
N LEU A 323 1.69 7.86 0.30
CA LEU A 323 2.37 8.20 1.56
C LEU A 323 2.89 6.94 2.28
N GLN A 324 2.35 5.79 1.98
CA GLN A 324 2.87 4.50 2.35
C GLN A 324 2.79 3.55 1.17
N VAL A 325 3.91 2.92 0.83
CA VAL A 325 3.99 1.92 -0.24
C VAL A 325 4.55 0.60 0.29
N THR A 326 4.25 -0.47 -0.42
CA THR A 326 4.90 -1.75 -0.20
C THR A 326 6.08 -1.86 -1.16
N TYR A 327 7.29 -2.05 -0.62
CA TYR A 327 8.47 -2.35 -1.41
C TYR A 327 8.69 -3.87 -1.46
N ASN A 328 8.78 -4.41 -2.67
CA ASN A 328 8.98 -5.84 -2.88
C ASN A 328 10.39 -6.06 -3.42
N PHE A 329 11.26 -6.64 -2.61
CA PHE A 329 12.58 -7.05 -3.05
C PHE A 329 12.49 -8.14 -4.11
N ASN A 330 13.25 -7.99 -5.17
CA ASN A 330 13.49 -9.00 -6.18
C ASN A 330 14.94 -8.90 -6.66
N MET A 331 15.85 -9.39 -5.83
CA MET A 331 17.29 -9.19 -6.01
C MET A 331 17.83 -10.19 -7.02
N VAL A 332 17.77 -9.82 -8.30
CA VAL A 332 18.29 -10.61 -9.42
C VAL A 332 19.48 -9.89 -10.04
N ALA A 333 20.60 -10.56 -10.18
CA ALA A 333 21.80 -10.05 -10.85
C ALA A 333 22.41 -11.11 -11.76
N ILE A 334 23.25 -10.68 -12.71
CA ILE A 334 24.04 -11.59 -13.52
C ILE A 334 25.25 -12.04 -12.70
N ASN A 335 25.25 -13.30 -12.35
CA ASN A 335 26.35 -13.98 -11.66
C ASN A 335 26.89 -15.08 -12.57
N HIS A 336 28.19 -15.12 -12.81
CA HIS A 336 28.84 -16.09 -13.74
C HIS A 336 28.09 -16.24 -15.09
N LYS A 337 27.69 -15.11 -15.69
CA LYS A 337 26.91 -15.02 -16.93
C LYS A 337 25.49 -15.61 -16.85
N ARG A 338 24.93 -15.83 -15.67
CA ARG A 338 23.56 -16.34 -15.46
C ARG A 338 22.75 -15.40 -14.56
N PRO A 339 21.45 -15.20 -14.83
CA PRO A 339 20.59 -14.47 -13.93
C PRO A 339 20.25 -15.35 -12.72
N GLU A 340 20.54 -14.86 -11.53
CA GLU A 340 20.30 -15.58 -10.28
C GLU A 340 19.65 -14.66 -9.24
N HIS A 341 18.79 -15.23 -8.37
CA HIS A 341 18.37 -14.58 -7.15
C HIS A 341 19.54 -14.60 -6.16
N VAL A 342 19.93 -13.43 -5.69
CA VAL A 342 21.11 -13.25 -4.85
C VAL A 342 20.73 -12.65 -3.51
N GLY A 343 21.20 -13.28 -2.44
CA GLY A 343 21.09 -12.74 -1.08
C GLY A 343 22.25 -11.79 -0.75
N LEU A 344 22.17 -11.15 0.41
CA LEU A 344 23.18 -10.18 0.87
C LEU A 344 24.58 -10.80 0.88
N LYS A 345 24.75 -11.96 1.50
CA LYS A 345 26.05 -12.65 1.60
C LYS A 345 26.63 -12.99 0.23
N THR A 346 25.79 -13.43 -0.70
CA THR A 346 26.21 -13.77 -2.07
C THR A 346 26.75 -12.54 -2.80
N ILE A 347 26.07 -11.38 -2.68
CA ILE A 347 26.53 -10.13 -3.31
C ILE A 347 27.84 -9.68 -2.70
N LEU A 348 27.95 -9.68 -1.37
CA LEU A 348 29.19 -9.28 -0.69
C LEU A 348 30.36 -10.20 -1.06
N SER A 349 30.14 -11.50 -1.14
CA SER A 349 31.19 -12.47 -1.51
C SER A 349 31.63 -12.30 -2.96
N ALA A 350 30.69 -12.16 -3.89
CA ALA A 350 31.00 -11.94 -5.30
C ALA A 350 31.77 -10.63 -5.52
N TYR A 351 31.45 -9.58 -4.76
CA TYR A 351 32.20 -8.33 -4.79
C TYR A 351 33.63 -8.52 -4.26
N LEU A 352 33.83 -9.24 -3.16
CA LEU A 352 35.16 -9.50 -2.61
C LEU A 352 36.01 -10.32 -3.59
N GLU A 353 35.45 -11.34 -4.22
CA GLU A 353 36.13 -12.16 -5.25
C GLU A 353 36.56 -11.28 -6.43
N HIS A 354 35.67 -10.38 -6.89
CA HIS A 354 35.99 -9.43 -7.96
C HIS A 354 37.13 -8.51 -7.54
N GLN A 355 37.11 -7.95 -6.34
CA GLN A 355 38.18 -7.08 -5.87
C GLN A 355 39.53 -7.83 -5.71
N GLN A 356 39.52 -9.09 -5.30
CA GLN A 356 40.72 -9.92 -5.26
C GLN A 356 41.34 -10.09 -6.66
N ASP A 357 40.51 -10.35 -7.68
CA ASP A 357 40.97 -10.44 -9.06
C ASP A 357 41.52 -9.10 -9.56
N VAL A 358 40.79 -8.00 -9.36
CA VAL A 358 41.22 -6.66 -9.76
C VAL A 358 42.57 -6.28 -9.12
N ILE A 359 42.76 -6.49 -7.83
CA ILE A 359 43.98 -6.16 -7.10
C ILE A 359 45.13 -7.06 -7.59
N SER A 360 44.88 -8.35 -7.81
CA SER A 360 45.86 -9.30 -8.32
C SER A 360 46.34 -8.90 -9.72
N ARG A 361 45.42 -8.62 -10.64
CA ARG A 361 45.74 -8.18 -11.99
C ARG A 361 46.50 -6.86 -12.03
N ARG A 362 46.05 -5.87 -11.27
CA ARG A 362 46.74 -4.59 -11.10
C ARG A 362 48.15 -4.79 -10.57
N THR A 363 48.31 -5.57 -9.51
CA THR A 363 49.62 -5.84 -8.91
C THR A 363 50.54 -6.54 -9.89
N LYS A 364 50.02 -7.47 -10.66
CA LYS A 364 50.77 -8.16 -11.73
C LYS A 364 51.22 -7.18 -12.83
N PHE A 365 50.35 -6.30 -13.24
CA PHE A 365 50.68 -5.25 -14.21
C PHE A 365 51.77 -4.31 -13.67
N ASP A 366 51.59 -3.81 -12.43
CA ASP A 366 52.57 -2.93 -11.79
C ASP A 366 53.93 -3.65 -11.56
N LEU A 367 53.90 -4.95 -11.20
CA LEU A 367 55.09 -5.78 -11.08
C LEU A 367 55.83 -5.86 -12.41
N ASN A 368 55.15 -6.25 -13.49
CA ASN A 368 55.75 -6.37 -14.83
C ASN A 368 56.38 -5.04 -15.30
N LYS A 369 55.67 -3.95 -15.04
CA LYS A 369 56.16 -2.58 -15.34
C LYS A 369 57.40 -2.25 -14.54
N ALA A 370 57.38 -2.55 -13.23
CA ALA A 370 58.50 -2.28 -12.33
C ALA A 370 59.73 -3.14 -12.69
N GLU A 371 59.56 -4.43 -12.97
CA GLU A 371 60.63 -5.34 -13.35
C GLU A 371 61.29 -4.89 -14.71
N LYS A 372 60.47 -4.52 -15.70
CA LYS A 372 61.00 -3.93 -16.96
C LYS A 372 61.77 -2.66 -16.72
N ARG A 373 61.28 -1.78 -15.86
CA ARG A 373 61.95 -0.53 -15.53
C ARG A 373 63.24 -0.76 -14.74
N GLN A 374 63.23 -1.69 -13.77
CA GLN A 374 64.40 -2.09 -13.00
C GLN A 374 65.51 -2.63 -13.95
N HIS A 375 65.15 -3.50 -14.86
CA HIS A 375 66.07 -4.04 -15.85
C HIS A 375 66.78 -2.94 -16.68
N ILE A 376 66.02 -1.92 -17.11
CA ILE A 376 66.59 -0.75 -17.81
C ILE A 376 67.49 0.06 -16.89
N VAL A 377 67.08 0.35 -15.64
CA VAL A 377 67.83 1.16 -14.68
C VAL A 377 69.16 0.46 -14.31
N GLU A 378 69.13 -0.85 -14.09
CA GLU A 378 70.33 -1.67 -13.84
C GLU A 378 71.34 -1.58 -15.04
N GLY A 379 70.84 -1.65 -16.28
CA GLY A 379 71.65 -1.45 -17.46
C GLY A 379 72.27 -0.07 -17.55
N LEU A 380 71.51 0.99 -17.21
CA LEU A 380 72.01 2.35 -17.20
C LEU A 380 73.07 2.56 -16.08
N ILE A 381 72.91 2.01 -14.90
CA ILE A 381 73.90 2.06 -13.79
C ILE A 381 75.17 1.33 -14.26
N LYS A 382 75.08 0.12 -14.86
CA LYS A 382 76.20 -0.62 -15.39
C LYS A 382 76.90 0.19 -16.49
N ALA A 383 76.15 0.81 -17.43
CA ALA A 383 76.73 1.63 -18.49
C ALA A 383 77.51 2.84 -17.96
N LEU A 384 77.00 3.48 -16.93
CA LEU A 384 77.67 4.61 -16.26
C LEU A 384 78.93 4.20 -15.52
N SER A 385 79.05 2.98 -14.99
CA SER A 385 80.25 2.45 -14.40
C SER A 385 81.39 2.18 -15.37
N ILE A 386 81.08 2.01 -16.71
CA ILE A 386 82.00 1.80 -17.80
C ILE A 386 81.83 2.86 -18.91
N LEU A 387 81.54 4.10 -18.48
CA LEU A 387 81.05 5.18 -19.36
C LEU A 387 82.00 5.47 -20.55
N ASP A 388 83.31 5.55 -20.32
CA ASP A 388 84.31 5.82 -21.37
C ASP A 388 84.29 4.77 -22.47
N GLN A 389 84.14 3.50 -22.10
CA GLN A 389 84.04 2.40 -23.02
C GLN A 389 82.75 2.42 -23.85
N VAL A 390 81.62 2.70 -23.21
CA VAL A 390 80.33 2.88 -23.87
C VAL A 390 80.35 4.02 -24.88
N ILE A 391 80.89 5.16 -24.50
CA ILE A 391 81.02 6.32 -25.40
C ILE A 391 81.93 6.00 -26.59
N ALA A 392 83.01 5.31 -26.37
CA ALA A 392 83.93 4.90 -27.46
C ALA A 392 83.21 3.97 -28.46
N THR A 393 82.48 3.01 -27.99
CA THR A 393 81.73 2.05 -28.84
C THR A 393 80.56 2.74 -29.58
N ILE A 394 79.87 3.65 -28.99
CA ILE A 394 78.83 4.44 -29.70
C ILE A 394 79.41 5.30 -30.76
N ARG A 395 80.51 5.95 -30.50
CA ARG A 395 81.24 6.80 -31.50
C ARG A 395 81.81 6.01 -32.65
N ALA A 396 82.26 4.78 -32.50
CA ALA A 396 82.77 3.91 -33.51
C ALA A 396 81.67 3.29 -34.38
N SER A 397 80.41 3.37 -33.95
CA SER A 397 79.25 2.80 -34.62
C SER A 397 78.75 3.68 -35.76
N LYS A 398 78.20 3.08 -36.80
CA LYS A 398 77.75 3.72 -38.05
C LYS A 398 76.40 4.40 -37.93
N ASN A 399 75.53 3.90 -37.09
CA ASN A 399 74.14 4.41 -36.80
C ASN A 399 73.61 3.89 -35.46
N ARG A 400 72.43 4.33 -35.07
CA ARG A 400 71.75 3.95 -33.78
C ARG A 400 71.65 2.43 -33.63
N LYS A 401 71.18 1.72 -34.65
CA LYS A 401 71.03 0.29 -34.64
C LYS A 401 72.41 -0.44 -34.48
N ASP A 402 73.40 -0.04 -35.19
CA ASP A 402 74.79 -0.57 -35.11
C ASP A 402 75.37 -0.32 -33.69
N ALA A 403 75.13 0.86 -33.11
CA ALA A 403 75.51 1.19 -31.71
C ALA A 403 74.81 0.27 -30.69
N ARG A 404 73.54 0.03 -30.85
CA ARG A 404 72.79 -0.89 -29.97
C ARG A 404 73.39 -2.32 -30.09
N ASP A 405 73.55 -2.84 -31.30
CA ASP A 405 74.07 -4.19 -31.60
C ASP A 405 75.44 -4.39 -31.04
N ASN A 406 76.32 -3.38 -31.19
CA ASN A 406 77.72 -3.39 -30.69
C ASN A 406 77.74 -3.33 -29.12
N LEU A 407 76.83 -2.59 -28.46
CA LEU A 407 76.76 -2.58 -27.04
C LEU A 407 76.27 -3.92 -26.48
N VAL A 408 75.32 -4.57 -27.13
CA VAL A 408 74.87 -5.92 -26.79
C VAL A 408 76.02 -6.92 -26.91
N ALA A 409 76.68 -6.89 -28.02
CA ALA A 409 77.78 -7.86 -28.29
C ALA A 409 79.00 -7.66 -27.37
N SER A 410 79.35 -6.43 -27.02
CA SER A 410 80.57 -6.14 -26.28
C SER A 410 80.43 -6.14 -24.75
N TYR A 411 79.23 -5.85 -24.19
CA TYR A 411 79.08 -5.62 -22.78
C TYR A 411 77.94 -6.42 -22.10
N ASP A 412 77.38 -7.37 -22.86
CA ASP A 412 76.29 -8.23 -22.30
C ASP A 412 75.07 -7.41 -21.78
N PHE A 413 74.72 -6.39 -22.54
CA PHE A 413 73.45 -5.68 -22.34
C PHE A 413 72.33 -6.37 -23.12
N SER A 414 71.09 -6.30 -22.59
CA SER A 414 69.93 -6.67 -23.43
C SER A 414 69.67 -5.62 -24.53
N GLU A 415 68.89 -5.97 -25.53
CA GLU A 415 68.51 -4.98 -26.58
C GLU A 415 67.78 -3.77 -25.96
N GLU A 416 66.87 -3.98 -25.00
CA GLU A 416 66.18 -2.91 -24.34
C GLU A 416 67.09 -1.99 -23.49
N GLN A 417 68.10 -2.59 -22.83
CA GLN A 417 69.14 -1.82 -22.12
C GLN A 417 69.99 -1.01 -23.07
N ALA A 418 70.46 -1.62 -24.16
CA ALA A 418 71.27 -0.96 -25.16
C ALA A 418 70.51 0.18 -25.87
N ASP A 419 69.25 0.01 -26.22
CA ASP A 419 68.39 1.07 -26.77
C ASP A 419 68.21 2.24 -25.79
N ALA A 420 68.02 1.98 -24.47
CA ALA A 420 67.96 2.99 -23.45
C ALA A 420 69.26 3.76 -23.26
N ILE A 421 70.42 3.05 -23.33
CA ILE A 421 71.76 3.66 -23.27
C ILE A 421 72.02 4.56 -24.47
N VAL A 422 71.73 4.13 -25.69
CA VAL A 422 71.88 4.91 -26.90
C VAL A 422 70.94 6.13 -26.92
N ALA A 423 69.80 6.08 -26.28
CA ALA A 423 68.85 7.19 -26.14
C ALA A 423 69.19 8.17 -24.98
N LEU A 424 70.23 7.87 -24.22
CA LEU A 424 70.57 8.68 -23.04
C LEU A 424 71.07 10.09 -23.43
N GLN A 425 70.55 11.12 -22.87
CA GLN A 425 70.95 12.49 -23.07
C GLN A 425 72.25 12.81 -22.34
N LEU A 426 73.19 13.47 -22.96
CA LEU A 426 74.55 13.75 -22.42
C LEU A 426 74.55 14.48 -21.06
N TYR A 427 73.58 15.34 -20.75
CA TYR A 427 73.55 16.05 -19.51
C TYR A 427 73.18 15.13 -18.33
N ARG A 428 72.59 13.94 -18.57
CA ARG A 428 72.25 12.92 -17.55
C ARG A 428 73.44 12.06 -17.12
N LEU A 429 74.60 12.40 -17.49
CA LEU A 429 75.84 11.69 -17.12
C LEU A 429 76.52 12.29 -15.87
N THR A 430 75.81 13.13 -15.13
CA THR A 430 76.32 13.77 -13.88
C THR A 430 76.26 12.83 -12.71
N ASN A 431 77.14 13.02 -11.70
CA ASN A 431 77.06 12.25 -10.45
C ASN A 431 75.74 12.33 -9.69
N THR A 432 75.01 13.45 -9.85
CA THR A 432 73.68 13.63 -9.28
C THR A 432 72.65 12.67 -9.93
N ASP A 433 72.77 12.47 -11.24
CA ASP A 433 71.93 11.55 -11.97
C ASP A 433 72.19 10.09 -11.63
N VAL A 434 73.47 9.68 -11.41
CA VAL A 434 73.84 8.34 -10.93
C VAL A 434 73.16 8.04 -9.56
N THR A 435 73.25 8.97 -8.62
CA THR A 435 72.61 8.81 -7.31
C THR A 435 71.10 8.74 -7.42
N ALA A 436 70.48 9.46 -8.37
CA ALA A 436 69.05 9.40 -8.63
C ALA A 436 68.64 8.01 -9.18
N LEU A 437 69.42 7.44 -10.11
CA LEU A 437 69.18 6.09 -10.64
C LEU A 437 69.35 5.00 -9.57
N GLU A 438 70.31 5.11 -8.68
CA GLU A 438 70.51 4.17 -7.57
C GLU A 438 69.33 4.24 -6.58
N LYS A 439 68.83 5.43 -6.26
CA LYS A 439 67.59 5.59 -5.46
C LYS A 439 66.38 4.98 -6.18
N GLU A 440 66.20 5.23 -7.50
CA GLU A 440 65.15 4.64 -8.29
C GLU A 440 65.23 3.10 -8.28
N ALA A 441 66.45 2.52 -8.42
CA ALA A 441 66.65 1.09 -8.36
C ALA A 441 66.27 0.49 -7.00
N ALA A 442 66.64 1.16 -5.90
CA ALA A 442 66.29 0.74 -4.55
C ALA A 442 64.74 0.78 -4.31
N GLU A 443 64.06 1.85 -4.77
CA GLU A 443 62.62 1.96 -4.70
C GLU A 443 61.91 0.89 -5.56
N LEU A 444 62.37 0.65 -6.75
CA LEU A 444 61.86 -0.39 -7.63
C LEU A 444 62.02 -1.79 -6.99
N ALA A 445 63.18 -2.11 -6.45
CA ALA A 445 63.44 -3.37 -5.75
C ALA A 445 62.48 -3.57 -4.58
N LYS A 446 62.22 -2.52 -3.75
CA LYS A 446 61.25 -2.56 -2.68
C LYS A 446 59.85 -2.78 -3.17
N ASN A 447 59.43 -2.07 -4.22
CA ASN A 447 58.10 -2.18 -4.81
C ASN A 447 57.87 -3.60 -5.39
N ILE A 448 58.88 -4.12 -6.14
CA ILE A 448 58.84 -5.49 -6.70
C ILE A 448 58.71 -6.54 -5.59
N ALA A 449 59.47 -6.43 -4.51
CA ALA A 449 59.36 -7.33 -3.39
C ALA A 449 57.93 -7.29 -2.77
N SER A 450 57.39 -6.07 -2.59
CA SER A 450 56.01 -5.90 -2.10
C SER A 450 54.96 -6.49 -3.05
N TYR A 451 55.08 -6.28 -4.34
CA TYR A 451 54.16 -6.84 -5.34
C TYR A 451 54.20 -8.38 -5.35
N LYS A 452 55.40 -8.96 -5.28
CA LYS A 452 55.54 -10.42 -5.18
C LYS A 452 54.94 -10.98 -3.91
N GLU A 453 55.08 -10.28 -2.76
CA GLU A 453 54.45 -10.67 -1.52
C GLU A 453 52.91 -10.64 -1.63
N ILE A 454 52.33 -9.57 -2.22
CA ILE A 454 50.86 -9.44 -2.42
C ILE A 454 50.33 -10.56 -3.33
N LEU A 455 51.08 -10.97 -4.36
CA LEU A 455 50.65 -12.03 -5.28
C LEU A 455 50.81 -13.43 -4.70
N ALA A 456 51.75 -13.61 -3.77
CA ALA A 456 52.05 -14.94 -3.19
C ALA A 456 51.22 -15.24 -1.93
N ASP A 457 50.87 -14.21 -1.14
CA ASP A 457 50.16 -14.37 0.14
C ASP A 457 48.75 -13.75 0.12
N PRO A 458 47.69 -14.56 0.18
CA PRO A 458 46.32 -14.08 0.30
C PRO A 458 46.09 -13.10 1.46
N LYS A 459 46.85 -13.21 2.57
CA LYS A 459 46.75 -12.28 3.68
C LYS A 459 47.28 -10.90 3.33
N ALA A 460 48.37 -10.83 2.57
CA ALA A 460 48.93 -9.58 2.07
C ALA A 460 47.97 -8.91 1.10
N LEU A 461 47.34 -9.65 0.18
CA LEU A 461 46.31 -9.17 -0.73
C LEU A 461 45.09 -8.65 0.03
N ASN A 462 44.58 -9.38 1.01
CA ASN A 462 43.46 -8.95 1.84
C ASN A 462 43.79 -7.69 2.66
N LYS A 463 45.04 -7.52 3.07
CA LYS A 463 45.50 -6.28 3.76
C LYS A 463 45.40 -5.05 2.85
N VAL A 464 45.76 -5.20 1.58
CA VAL A 464 45.61 -4.13 0.59
C VAL A 464 44.15 -3.80 0.36
N MET A 465 43.30 -4.81 0.12
CA MET A 465 41.86 -4.63 -0.09
C MET A 465 41.21 -3.95 1.11
N ARG A 466 41.52 -4.37 2.31
CA ARG A 466 41.01 -3.76 3.55
C ARG A 466 41.42 -2.28 3.66
N LYS A 467 42.65 -1.96 3.33
CA LYS A 467 43.13 -0.59 3.34
C LYS A 467 42.34 0.27 2.35
N GLU A 468 42.13 -0.20 1.14
CA GLU A 468 41.39 0.52 0.10
C GLU A 468 39.91 0.69 0.48
N LEU A 469 39.26 -0.32 1.03
CA LEU A 469 37.88 -0.22 1.52
C LEU A 469 37.75 0.80 2.67
N ARG A 470 38.73 0.85 3.59
CA ARG A 470 38.77 1.86 4.66
C ARG A 470 38.97 3.27 4.11
N GLU A 471 39.77 3.46 3.07
CA GLU A 471 39.95 4.74 2.39
C GLU A 471 38.66 5.21 1.73
N ILE A 472 37.95 4.34 1.03
CA ILE A 472 36.63 4.61 0.46
C ILE A 472 35.65 5.00 1.59
N ASN A 473 35.59 4.22 2.64
CA ASN A 473 34.73 4.51 3.79
C ASN A 473 35.02 5.89 4.42
N LYS A 474 36.30 6.18 4.64
CA LYS A 474 36.71 7.48 5.19
C LYS A 474 36.32 8.67 4.31
N GLN A 475 36.37 8.49 2.99
CA GLN A 475 36.17 9.58 2.03
C GLN A 475 34.69 9.81 1.71
N TYR A 476 33.86 8.76 1.66
CA TYR A 476 32.50 8.79 1.12
C TYR A 476 31.42 8.39 2.12
N ARG A 477 31.77 7.96 3.34
CA ARG A 477 30.77 7.61 4.38
C ARG A 477 29.88 8.80 4.68
N ASN A 478 28.59 8.53 4.72
CA ASN A 478 27.57 9.49 5.13
C ASN A 478 26.53 8.81 6.03
N ASP A 479 25.71 9.61 6.67
CA ASP A 479 24.68 9.12 7.59
C ASP A 479 23.55 8.41 6.86
N ARG A 480 22.94 7.46 7.54
CA ARG A 480 21.73 6.80 7.10
C ARG A 480 20.57 7.80 7.01
N ARG A 481 19.82 7.75 5.91
CA ARG A 481 18.64 8.60 5.67
C ARG A 481 17.35 7.90 6.07
N THR A 482 17.22 6.59 5.79
CA THR A 482 16.02 5.80 6.06
C THR A 482 16.03 5.26 7.48
N GLU A 483 14.99 5.57 8.26
CA GLU A 483 14.76 4.98 9.59
C GLU A 483 14.23 3.55 9.43
N ILE A 484 14.68 2.61 10.27
CA ILE A 484 14.23 1.22 10.26
C ILE A 484 13.46 0.93 11.54
N GLN A 485 12.23 0.42 11.39
CA GLN A 485 11.38 -0.05 12.47
C GLN A 485 11.13 -1.55 12.33
N ALA A 486 11.25 -2.30 13.42
CA ALA A 486 11.15 -3.75 13.40
C ALA A 486 9.77 -4.23 12.95
N GLU A 487 8.69 -3.61 13.46
CA GLU A 487 7.33 -4.03 13.24
C GLU A 487 6.59 -3.12 12.25
N ILE A 488 5.64 -3.69 11.52
CA ILE A 488 4.71 -2.94 10.68
C ILE A 488 3.58 -2.42 11.58
N THR A 489 3.48 -1.10 11.75
CA THR A 489 2.45 -0.47 12.56
C THR A 489 1.07 -0.60 11.91
N PRO A 490 0.08 -1.25 12.58
CA PRO A 490 -1.28 -1.35 12.05
C PRO A 490 -1.96 0.02 11.91
N LEU A 491 -2.65 0.23 10.79
CA LEU A 491 -3.40 1.46 10.54
C LEU A 491 -4.83 1.32 11.09
N LYS A 492 -5.16 2.07 12.15
CA LYS A 492 -6.51 2.16 12.71
C LYS A 492 -7.21 3.39 12.14
N ILE A 493 -8.31 3.17 11.42
CA ILE A 493 -9.12 4.24 10.80
C ILE A 493 -10.51 4.17 11.40
N SER A 494 -10.99 5.29 11.96
CA SER A 494 -12.39 5.41 12.44
C SER A 494 -13.30 5.84 11.28
N THR A 495 -14.57 5.46 11.35
CA THR A 495 -15.60 5.86 10.37
C THR A 495 -15.75 7.39 10.30
N LYS A 496 -15.51 8.10 11.42
CA LYS A 496 -15.57 9.56 11.52
C LYS A 496 -14.63 10.30 10.56
N VAL A 497 -13.57 9.65 10.10
CA VAL A 497 -12.63 10.24 9.13
C VAL A 497 -13.21 10.25 7.71
N MET A 498 -14.12 9.32 7.42
CA MET A 498 -14.63 9.07 6.07
C MET A 498 -16.00 9.69 5.80
N VAL A 499 -16.78 9.98 6.85
CA VAL A 499 -18.16 10.41 6.78
C VAL A 499 -18.35 11.65 7.64
N PRO A 500 -18.85 12.78 7.07
CA PRO A 500 -19.23 13.95 7.88
C PRO A 500 -20.30 13.54 8.89
N ASP A 501 -20.17 14.02 10.12
CA ASP A 501 -21.18 13.82 11.18
C ASP A 501 -22.23 14.94 11.04
N GLU A 502 -23.33 14.62 10.35
CA GLU A 502 -24.41 15.57 10.05
C GLU A 502 -25.74 15.01 10.57
N ASP A 503 -26.59 15.91 11.05
CA ASP A 503 -27.97 15.58 11.40
C ASP A 503 -28.81 15.44 10.13
N VAL A 504 -29.54 14.35 10.01
CA VAL A 504 -30.45 14.06 8.88
C VAL A 504 -31.77 13.47 9.40
N VAL A 505 -32.83 13.63 8.63
CA VAL A 505 -34.10 12.93 8.89
C VAL A 505 -34.15 11.69 8.02
N VAL A 506 -34.29 10.52 8.66
CA VAL A 506 -34.43 9.24 7.98
C VAL A 506 -35.87 8.79 8.01
N MET A 507 -36.39 8.36 6.88
CA MET A 507 -37.73 7.77 6.74
C MET A 507 -37.61 6.37 6.16
N VAL A 508 -38.35 5.43 6.73
CA VAL A 508 -38.57 4.07 6.21
C VAL A 508 -40.05 3.82 6.09
N SER A 509 -40.50 3.35 4.94
CA SER A 509 -41.90 2.96 4.72
C SER A 509 -42.12 1.45 4.90
N ARG A 510 -43.38 1.05 5.05
CA ARG A 510 -43.78 -0.35 5.13
C ARG A 510 -43.37 -1.16 3.91
N ASP A 511 -43.57 -0.60 2.75
CA ASP A 511 -43.31 -1.28 1.46
C ASP A 511 -41.84 -1.33 1.07
N GLY A 512 -40.94 -0.72 1.86
CA GLY A 512 -39.49 -0.83 1.67
C GLY A 512 -38.83 0.38 1.00
N TYR A 513 -39.49 1.53 0.93
CA TYR A 513 -38.84 2.80 0.56
C TYR A 513 -38.07 3.39 1.73
N LEU A 514 -36.87 3.84 1.47
CA LEU A 514 -36.07 4.56 2.48
C LEU A 514 -35.34 5.75 1.88
N LYS A 515 -35.13 6.78 2.68
CA LYS A 515 -34.35 7.96 2.34
C LYS A 515 -33.79 8.62 3.58
N ARG A 516 -32.74 9.40 3.38
CA ARG A 516 -32.32 10.44 4.30
C ARG A 516 -32.50 11.81 3.66
N SER A 517 -32.93 12.78 4.43
CA SER A 517 -33.08 14.16 4.00
C SER A 517 -32.34 15.08 4.96
N GLY A 518 -31.64 16.08 4.44
CA GLY A 518 -31.04 17.09 5.29
C GLY A 518 -32.12 17.85 6.09
N VAL A 519 -31.83 18.23 7.34
CA VAL A 519 -32.75 18.93 8.24
C VAL A 519 -33.39 20.17 7.59
N ARG A 520 -32.62 20.92 6.77
CA ARG A 520 -33.14 22.07 6.02
C ARG A 520 -34.21 21.68 5.01
N SER A 521 -34.06 20.55 4.32
CA SER A 521 -35.02 20.06 3.34
C SER A 521 -36.30 19.61 4.02
N TYR A 522 -36.19 18.96 5.16
CA TYR A 522 -37.35 18.56 6.00
C TYR A 522 -38.11 19.78 6.51
N ASN A 523 -37.45 20.75 7.15
CA ASN A 523 -38.07 21.95 7.71
C ASN A 523 -38.70 22.88 6.66
N ALA A 524 -38.22 22.80 5.39
CA ALA A 524 -38.78 23.60 4.28
C ALA A 524 -39.96 22.91 3.58
N SER A 525 -40.35 21.72 3.99
CA SER A 525 -41.41 20.91 3.39
C SER A 525 -42.54 20.68 4.38
N ASP A 526 -43.75 20.39 3.88
CA ASP A 526 -44.79 19.81 4.72
C ASP A 526 -44.34 18.40 5.14
N PRO A 527 -44.32 18.07 6.45
CA PRO A 527 -43.94 16.74 6.90
C PRO A 527 -44.81 15.61 6.33
N GLU A 528 -46.06 15.88 6.01
CA GLU A 528 -46.98 14.91 5.39
C GLU A 528 -46.72 14.68 3.91
N ASP A 529 -46.12 15.67 3.22
CA ASP A 529 -45.69 15.54 1.81
C ASP A 529 -44.35 14.83 1.72
N ASN A 530 -44.37 13.54 2.03
CA ASN A 530 -43.17 12.70 2.13
C ASN A 530 -42.77 11.93 0.86
N GLY A 531 -43.49 12.14 -0.25
CA GLY A 531 -43.22 11.55 -1.56
C GLY A 531 -43.58 10.06 -1.68
N LEU A 532 -44.22 9.43 -0.70
CA LEU A 532 -44.72 8.06 -0.80
C LEU A 532 -45.97 7.99 -1.66
N LYS A 533 -46.25 6.83 -2.23
CA LYS A 533 -47.51 6.53 -2.88
C LYS A 533 -48.67 6.50 -1.85
N ALA A 534 -49.89 6.74 -2.32
CA ALA A 534 -51.07 6.74 -1.47
C ALA A 534 -51.35 5.40 -0.74
N GLU A 535 -50.74 4.32 -1.22
CA GLU A 535 -50.90 2.95 -0.69
C GLU A 535 -49.84 2.58 0.33
N ASP A 536 -48.79 3.40 0.51
CA ASP A 536 -47.68 3.18 1.43
C ASP A 536 -47.66 4.25 2.53
N TYR A 537 -47.12 3.94 3.68
CA TYR A 537 -47.01 4.87 4.79
C TYR A 537 -45.70 4.69 5.55
N PRO A 538 -45.17 5.76 6.19
CA PRO A 538 -43.97 5.66 6.97
C PRO A 538 -44.21 4.87 8.27
N ILE A 539 -43.30 3.92 8.54
CA ILE A 539 -43.25 3.18 9.81
C ILE A 539 -42.16 3.72 10.72
N PHE A 540 -41.20 4.47 10.17
CA PHE A 540 -40.12 5.08 10.93
C PHE A 540 -39.80 6.44 10.34
N THR A 541 -39.75 7.47 11.20
CA THR A 541 -39.30 8.82 10.82
C THR A 541 -38.61 9.42 12.03
N GLU A 542 -37.30 9.53 11.99
CA GLU A 542 -36.50 10.07 13.09
C GLU A 542 -35.33 10.93 12.62
N LYS A 543 -34.90 11.85 13.46
CA LYS A 543 -33.67 12.61 13.31
C LYS A 543 -32.51 11.74 13.79
N LEU A 544 -31.55 11.48 12.91
CA LEU A 544 -30.38 10.62 13.13
C LEU A 544 -29.09 11.33 12.73
N SER A 545 -27.95 10.86 13.24
CA SER A 545 -26.64 11.19 12.69
C SER A 545 -26.34 10.33 11.45
N THR A 546 -25.63 10.88 10.50
CA THR A 546 -25.07 10.11 9.37
C THR A 546 -24.20 8.95 9.80
N LEU A 547 -23.69 8.97 11.04
CA LEU A 547 -22.85 7.90 11.62
C LEU A 547 -23.68 6.77 12.27
N ASP A 548 -25.00 6.93 12.38
CA ASP A 548 -25.88 5.93 13.01
C ASP A 548 -26.11 4.72 12.10
N HIS A 549 -26.64 3.68 12.70
CA HIS A 549 -26.88 2.37 12.12
C HIS A 549 -28.36 2.03 12.13
N LEU A 550 -28.94 1.73 10.98
CA LEU A 550 -30.34 1.39 10.80
C LEU A 550 -30.52 -0.13 10.65
N PHE A 551 -31.44 -0.68 11.45
CA PHE A 551 -31.82 -2.10 11.43
C PHE A 551 -33.31 -2.18 11.05
N MET A 552 -33.64 -2.80 9.92
CA MET A 552 -34.99 -2.95 9.42
C MET A 552 -35.35 -4.43 9.40
N PHE A 553 -36.44 -4.78 10.09
CA PHE A 553 -36.92 -6.14 10.26
C PHE A 553 -38.14 -6.39 9.35
N THR A 554 -38.11 -7.51 8.63
CA THR A 554 -39.18 -7.83 7.67
C THR A 554 -40.14 -8.90 8.20
N SER A 555 -41.35 -8.94 7.63
CA SER A 555 -42.36 -9.95 7.92
C SER A 555 -41.94 -11.40 7.58
N LYS A 556 -40.97 -11.57 6.71
CA LYS A 556 -40.40 -12.88 6.30
C LYS A 556 -39.19 -13.34 7.11
N GLY A 557 -38.86 -12.63 8.21
CA GLY A 557 -37.77 -13.00 9.10
C GLY A 557 -36.39 -12.56 8.63
N ASN A 558 -36.30 -11.56 7.74
CA ASN A 558 -35.06 -10.99 7.24
C ASN A 558 -34.76 -9.66 7.92
N LEU A 559 -33.48 -9.46 8.27
CA LEU A 559 -32.95 -8.21 8.80
C LEU A 559 -32.13 -7.54 7.70
N ILE A 560 -32.46 -6.30 7.41
CA ILE A 560 -31.75 -5.43 6.48
C ILE A 560 -31.03 -4.38 7.30
N TYR A 561 -29.74 -4.29 7.12
CA TYR A 561 -28.88 -3.29 7.77
C TYR A 561 -28.44 -2.24 6.77
N ARG A 562 -28.49 -0.96 7.19
CA ARG A 562 -27.91 0.18 6.48
C ARG A 562 -27.25 1.15 7.45
N PRO A 563 -25.97 1.54 7.23
CA PRO A 563 -25.44 2.74 7.86
C PRO A 563 -26.14 3.97 7.27
N VAL A 564 -26.51 4.94 8.10
CA VAL A 564 -27.30 6.10 7.66
C VAL A 564 -26.61 6.87 6.52
N HIS A 565 -25.28 6.99 6.54
CA HIS A 565 -24.52 7.67 5.46
C HIS A 565 -24.61 6.96 4.09
N GLU A 566 -24.98 5.69 4.03
CA GLU A 566 -25.14 4.95 2.76
C GLU A 566 -26.57 5.02 2.22
N ILE A 567 -27.53 5.55 2.99
CA ILE A 567 -28.89 5.76 2.51
C ILE A 567 -28.89 6.93 1.51
N THR A 568 -29.67 6.80 0.44
CA THR A 568 -29.79 7.81 -0.59
C THR A 568 -30.24 9.16 0.00
N ASP A 569 -29.44 10.21 -0.26
CA ASP A 569 -29.77 11.58 0.08
C ASP A 569 -30.81 12.12 -0.92
N ALA A 570 -32.00 12.42 -0.43
CA ALA A 570 -33.14 12.85 -1.23
C ALA A 570 -33.85 14.04 -0.58
N ARG A 571 -34.49 14.88 -1.38
CA ARG A 571 -35.36 15.93 -0.81
C ARG A 571 -36.54 15.25 -0.08
N TRP A 572 -37.10 15.92 0.95
CA TRP A 572 -38.20 15.34 1.73
C TRP A 572 -39.39 14.90 0.84
N LYS A 573 -39.70 15.65 -0.20
CA LYS A 573 -40.79 15.38 -1.15
C LYS A 573 -40.51 14.25 -2.16
N ASP A 574 -39.26 13.77 -2.24
CA ASP A 574 -38.92 12.69 -3.16
C ASP A 574 -39.15 11.33 -2.46
N THR A 575 -39.51 10.29 -3.21
CA THR A 575 -39.82 8.96 -2.67
C THR A 575 -38.61 8.29 -2.00
N GLY A 576 -37.38 8.54 -2.48
CA GLY A 576 -36.19 7.86 -2.03
C GLY A 576 -35.87 6.58 -2.84
N GLU A 577 -35.08 5.69 -2.25
CA GLU A 577 -34.72 4.41 -2.87
C GLU A 577 -35.60 3.28 -2.32
N HIS A 578 -35.86 2.27 -3.14
CA HIS A 578 -36.52 1.04 -2.70
C HIS A 578 -35.47 -0.03 -2.40
N ILE A 579 -35.59 -0.71 -1.28
CA ILE A 579 -34.62 -1.72 -0.80
C ILE A 579 -34.39 -2.83 -1.83
N SER A 580 -35.39 -3.20 -2.61
CA SER A 580 -35.28 -4.23 -3.67
C SER A 580 -34.29 -3.90 -4.78
N GLN A 581 -33.84 -2.64 -4.90
CA GLN A 581 -32.78 -2.26 -5.83
C GLN A 581 -31.44 -2.91 -5.49
N THR A 582 -31.22 -3.24 -4.21
CA THR A 582 -29.96 -3.80 -3.72
C THR A 582 -30.12 -5.16 -3.06
N ILE A 583 -31.25 -5.38 -2.37
CA ILE A 583 -31.57 -6.64 -1.68
C ILE A 583 -32.93 -7.06 -2.16
N GLY A 584 -33.04 -8.23 -2.78
CA GLY A 584 -34.33 -8.77 -3.23
C GLY A 584 -35.25 -9.01 -2.02
N LEU A 585 -36.46 -8.41 -2.05
CA LEU A 585 -37.57 -8.71 -1.15
C LEU A 585 -38.60 -9.56 -1.91
N ALA A 586 -39.30 -10.45 -1.21
CA ALA A 586 -40.45 -11.13 -1.79
C ALA A 586 -41.61 -10.14 -2.00
N ASP A 587 -42.48 -10.37 -2.95
CA ASP A 587 -43.59 -9.47 -3.30
C ASP A 587 -44.54 -9.17 -2.10
N ASP A 588 -44.64 -10.11 -1.14
CA ASP A 588 -45.46 -10.03 0.07
C ASP A 588 -44.62 -9.76 1.34
N GLU A 589 -43.36 -9.29 1.19
CA GLU A 589 -42.45 -9.01 2.28
C GLU A 589 -42.47 -7.51 2.61
N GLU A 590 -42.85 -7.20 3.83
CA GLU A 590 -43.01 -5.84 4.36
C GLU A 590 -41.98 -5.56 5.47
N ILE A 591 -41.62 -4.31 5.67
CA ILE A 591 -40.84 -3.90 6.84
C ILE A 591 -41.81 -3.66 7.98
N ILE A 592 -41.62 -4.39 9.07
CA ILE A 592 -42.53 -4.37 10.24
C ILE A 592 -41.98 -3.58 11.43
N ALA A 593 -40.67 -3.45 11.53
CA ALA A 593 -40.02 -2.69 12.59
C ALA A 593 -38.70 -2.11 12.10
N THR A 594 -38.34 -0.93 12.56
CA THR A 594 -37.09 -0.26 12.27
C THR A 594 -36.50 0.36 13.55
N TYR A 595 -35.21 0.15 13.77
CA TYR A 595 -34.49 0.69 14.92
C TYR A 595 -33.18 1.35 14.45
N ALA A 596 -32.84 2.45 15.08
CA ALA A 596 -31.58 3.16 14.87
C ALA A 596 -30.68 3.04 16.10
N PHE A 597 -29.39 2.85 15.88
CA PHE A 597 -28.38 2.72 16.92
C PHE A 597 -27.18 3.60 16.61
N ASN A 598 -26.66 4.27 17.62
CA ASN A 598 -25.41 5.06 17.48
C ASN A 598 -24.14 4.20 17.52
N SER A 599 -24.28 2.91 17.81
CA SER A 599 -23.16 1.98 17.91
C SER A 599 -23.60 0.55 17.63
N LEU A 600 -22.76 -0.21 16.94
CA LEU A 600 -22.92 -1.67 16.77
C LEU A 600 -22.58 -2.47 18.05
N LYS A 601 -22.32 -1.79 19.16
CA LYS A 601 -22.12 -2.38 20.50
C LYS A 601 -23.26 -2.05 21.45
N ALA A 602 -24.46 -1.81 20.92
CA ALA A 602 -25.60 -1.56 21.74
C ALA A 602 -25.92 -2.80 22.65
N PRO A 603 -26.26 -2.57 23.91
CA PRO A 603 -26.68 -3.67 24.79
C PRO A 603 -28.07 -4.16 24.43
N GLY A 604 -28.50 -5.31 24.99
CA GLY A 604 -29.89 -5.73 24.97
C GLY A 604 -30.21 -6.83 23.98
N GLU A 605 -31.50 -7.03 23.78
CA GLU A 605 -32.09 -8.14 23.04
C GLU A 605 -33.28 -7.68 22.21
N PHE A 606 -33.66 -8.48 21.22
CA PHE A 606 -34.91 -8.33 20.48
C PHE A 606 -35.88 -9.44 20.86
N LEU A 607 -37.08 -9.08 21.24
CA LEU A 607 -38.23 -9.98 21.44
C LEU A 607 -38.97 -10.09 20.11
N ILE A 608 -39.08 -11.30 19.58
CA ILE A 608 -39.61 -11.59 18.26
C ILE A 608 -40.76 -12.57 18.37
N THR A 609 -41.90 -12.27 17.73
CA THR A 609 -43.03 -13.17 17.68
C THR A 609 -43.59 -13.37 16.26
N THR A 610 -44.14 -14.54 16.01
CA THR A 610 -44.71 -14.93 14.73
C THR A 610 -46.22 -15.19 14.81
N ASP A 611 -46.94 -15.04 13.70
CA ASP A 611 -48.36 -15.20 13.58
C ASP A 611 -48.83 -16.63 13.90
N ASP A 612 -47.99 -17.63 13.75
CA ASP A 612 -48.23 -19.06 14.07
C ASP A 612 -47.92 -19.38 15.56
N GLY A 613 -47.67 -18.36 16.40
CA GLY A 613 -47.59 -18.46 17.84
C GLY A 613 -46.25 -18.90 18.39
N TYR A 614 -45.14 -18.62 17.75
CA TYR A 614 -43.80 -18.76 18.29
C TYR A 614 -43.22 -17.46 18.78
N ILE A 615 -42.27 -17.53 19.72
CA ILE A 615 -41.60 -16.39 20.34
C ILE A 615 -40.18 -16.74 20.74
N LYS A 616 -39.30 -15.76 20.66
CA LYS A 616 -37.94 -15.84 21.22
C LYS A 616 -37.37 -14.47 21.61
N ARG A 617 -36.33 -14.50 22.40
CA ARG A 617 -35.43 -13.34 22.56
C ARG A 617 -34.14 -13.63 21.78
N THR A 618 -33.57 -12.63 21.14
CA THR A 618 -32.32 -12.76 20.42
C THR A 618 -31.40 -11.60 20.80
N ALA A 619 -30.20 -11.92 21.29
CA ALA A 619 -29.21 -10.91 21.69
C ALA A 619 -28.80 -10.02 20.50
N PHE A 620 -28.59 -8.74 20.77
CA PHE A 620 -28.17 -7.76 19.77
C PHE A 620 -26.93 -8.22 18.98
N ASP A 621 -25.94 -8.78 19.67
CA ASP A 621 -24.69 -9.25 19.05
C ASP A 621 -24.90 -10.34 17.98
N SER A 622 -25.96 -11.14 18.15
CA SER A 622 -26.34 -12.19 17.19
C SER A 622 -26.88 -11.64 15.88
N LEU A 623 -27.26 -10.35 15.86
CA LEU A 623 -27.86 -9.67 14.71
C LEU A 623 -26.91 -8.73 13.99
N LEU A 624 -25.65 -8.63 14.39
CA LEU A 624 -24.66 -7.76 13.75
C LEU A 624 -24.51 -8.05 12.25
N PRO A 625 -24.33 -7.01 11.40
CA PRO A 625 -24.26 -7.16 9.96
C PRO A 625 -23.05 -7.98 9.52
N GLY A 626 -23.24 -8.82 8.52
CA GLY A 626 -22.15 -9.55 7.84
C GLY A 626 -21.45 -8.70 6.78
N ARG A 627 -20.42 -9.26 6.16
CA ARG A 627 -19.65 -8.56 5.09
C ARG A 627 -20.49 -8.27 3.84
N THR A 628 -21.53 -9.05 3.60
CA THR A 628 -22.41 -8.97 2.41
C THR A 628 -23.70 -8.17 2.66
N TYR A 629 -23.78 -7.37 3.71
CA TYR A 629 -24.99 -6.64 4.11
C TYR A 629 -25.56 -5.73 3.00
N LYS A 630 -24.74 -5.32 2.03
CA LYS A 630 -25.17 -4.46 0.91
C LYS A 630 -26.03 -5.19 -0.12
N SER A 631 -25.84 -6.49 -0.25
CA SER A 631 -26.47 -7.31 -1.30
C SER A 631 -27.31 -8.46 -0.77
N SER A 632 -27.32 -8.70 0.55
CA SER A 632 -28.09 -9.80 1.15
C SER A 632 -28.57 -9.44 2.56
N ALA A 633 -29.83 -9.74 2.83
CA ALA A 633 -30.40 -9.66 4.18
C ALA A 633 -29.87 -10.79 5.08
N LYS A 634 -29.92 -10.56 6.40
CA LYS A 634 -29.57 -11.55 7.40
C LYS A 634 -30.83 -12.18 7.95
N VAL A 635 -30.96 -13.49 7.93
CA VAL A 635 -32.09 -14.18 8.57
C VAL A 635 -32.01 -14.00 10.08
N PHE A 636 -33.02 -13.33 10.68
CA PHE A 636 -33.14 -13.15 12.12
C PHE A 636 -34.18 -14.08 12.74
N GLU A 637 -35.14 -14.57 11.95
CA GLU A 637 -36.18 -15.52 12.38
C GLU A 637 -36.27 -16.65 11.35
N LYS A 638 -36.31 -17.91 11.82
CA LYS A 638 -36.59 -19.06 10.98
C LYS A 638 -38.09 -19.41 11.09
N LEU A 639 -38.87 -19.00 10.13
CA LEU A 639 -40.30 -19.31 10.06
C LEU A 639 -40.57 -20.80 9.98
N LYS A 640 -41.66 -21.26 10.59
CA LYS A 640 -42.07 -22.69 10.58
C LYS A 640 -42.67 -23.16 9.28
N SER A 641 -43.32 -22.27 8.55
CA SER A 641 -43.94 -22.54 7.26
C SER A 641 -43.71 -21.35 6.33
N GLU A 642 -43.93 -21.55 5.03
CA GLU A 642 -43.85 -20.46 4.04
C GLU A 642 -44.95 -19.39 4.22
N THR A 643 -46.06 -19.76 4.86
CA THR A 643 -47.19 -18.87 5.10
C THR A 643 -47.05 -18.10 6.43
N ALA A 644 -46.15 -18.53 7.33
CA ALA A 644 -45.93 -17.85 8.59
C ALA A 644 -45.23 -16.49 8.38
N LYS A 645 -45.57 -15.51 9.25
CA LYS A 645 -45.01 -14.17 9.25
C LYS A 645 -44.54 -13.76 10.64
N VAL A 646 -43.49 -12.95 10.71
CA VAL A 646 -43.15 -12.20 11.92
C VAL A 646 -44.15 -11.07 12.05
N VAL A 647 -44.76 -10.93 13.19
CA VAL A 647 -45.77 -9.89 13.46
C VAL A 647 -45.25 -8.79 14.39
N ASN A 648 -44.27 -9.09 15.23
CA ASN A 648 -43.69 -8.10 16.13
C ASN A 648 -42.19 -8.35 16.38
N VAL A 649 -41.45 -7.26 16.44
CA VAL A 649 -40.05 -7.20 16.89
C VAL A 649 -39.90 -6.03 17.83
N THR A 650 -39.64 -6.30 19.11
CA THR A 650 -39.50 -5.27 20.15
C THR A 650 -38.09 -5.28 20.71
N TYR A 651 -37.41 -4.13 20.69
CA TYR A 651 -36.08 -3.98 21.28
C TYR A 651 -36.14 -3.77 22.78
N LEU A 652 -35.35 -4.54 23.50
CA LEU A 652 -35.23 -4.52 24.98
C LEU A 652 -33.78 -4.10 25.32
N PRO A 653 -33.53 -2.81 25.63
CA PRO A 653 -32.17 -2.31 25.92
C PRO A 653 -31.62 -2.88 27.24
N GLN A 654 -32.51 -3.28 28.18
CA GLN A 654 -32.19 -3.85 29.48
C GLN A 654 -33.19 -4.96 29.83
N PRO A 655 -32.84 -5.91 30.72
CA PRO A 655 -33.81 -6.89 31.22
C PRO A 655 -35.06 -6.20 31.79
N ALA A 656 -36.20 -6.45 31.17
CA ALA A 656 -37.48 -5.86 31.60
C ALA A 656 -38.24 -6.83 32.53
N LYS A 657 -38.79 -6.31 33.61
CA LYS A 657 -39.80 -7.01 34.43
C LYS A 657 -41.17 -6.62 33.89
N ALA A 658 -41.70 -7.42 32.99
CA ALA A 658 -42.97 -7.19 32.34
C ALA A 658 -43.62 -8.53 31.96
N SER A 659 -44.92 -8.51 31.70
CA SER A 659 -45.61 -9.65 31.13
C SER A 659 -45.69 -9.49 29.60
N VAL A 660 -45.46 -10.58 28.88
CA VAL A 660 -45.80 -10.71 27.47
C VAL A 660 -47.30 -10.86 27.33
N LEU A 661 -47.93 -10.02 26.57
CA LEU A 661 -49.33 -10.12 26.17
C LEU A 661 -49.44 -10.34 24.68
N LEU A 662 -50.06 -11.41 24.26
CA LEU A 662 -50.37 -11.75 22.88
C LEU A 662 -51.90 -11.75 22.71
N MET A 663 -52.35 -11.32 21.54
CA MET A 663 -53.72 -11.47 21.13
C MET A 663 -53.84 -12.22 19.83
N SER A 664 -54.81 -13.10 19.71
CA SER A 664 -55.10 -13.81 18.47
C SER A 664 -56.25 -13.14 17.71
N ARG A 665 -56.29 -13.40 16.41
CA ARG A 665 -57.32 -12.89 15.50
C ARG A 665 -58.76 -13.24 16.01
N PHE A 666 -58.93 -14.42 16.56
CA PHE A 666 -60.25 -14.83 17.09
C PHE A 666 -60.52 -14.35 18.50
N GLY A 667 -59.74 -13.35 18.99
CA GLY A 667 -60.01 -12.68 20.26
C GLY A 667 -59.59 -13.44 21.50
N LEU A 668 -58.58 -14.29 21.41
CA LEU A 668 -57.92 -14.90 22.56
C LEU A 668 -56.72 -14.04 22.98
N ALA A 669 -56.59 -13.76 24.26
CA ALA A 669 -55.46 -13.06 24.86
C ALA A 669 -54.73 -13.97 25.84
N LEU A 670 -53.43 -14.07 25.72
CA LEU A 670 -52.55 -14.82 26.62
C LEU A 670 -51.51 -13.90 27.22
N ARG A 671 -51.44 -13.89 28.56
CA ARG A 671 -50.48 -13.09 29.32
C ARG A 671 -49.61 -14.00 30.18
N TYR A 672 -48.29 -13.84 30.15
CA TYR A 672 -47.31 -14.62 30.92
C TYR A 672 -46.02 -13.81 31.17
N ASP A 673 -45.16 -14.27 32.09
CA ASP A 673 -43.94 -13.57 32.45
C ASP A 673 -42.91 -13.62 31.27
N LEU A 674 -42.32 -12.48 30.96
CA LEU A 674 -41.25 -12.39 29.94
C LEU A 674 -40.08 -13.33 30.22
N ALA A 675 -39.79 -13.64 31.48
CA ALA A 675 -38.72 -14.57 31.88
C ALA A 675 -38.92 -16.00 31.33
N GLU A 676 -40.16 -16.38 30.96
CA GLU A 676 -40.44 -17.69 30.33
C GLU A 676 -39.93 -17.77 28.86
N VAL A 677 -39.55 -16.66 28.26
CA VAL A 677 -39.03 -16.62 26.88
C VAL A 677 -37.53 -16.81 26.87
N SER A 678 -37.06 -17.88 26.26
CA SER A 678 -35.64 -18.18 26.17
C SER A 678 -34.92 -17.29 25.17
N VAL A 679 -33.62 -17.02 25.45
CA VAL A 679 -32.71 -16.36 24.52
C VAL A 679 -32.18 -17.39 23.51
N ASN A 680 -32.35 -17.13 22.24
CA ASN A 680 -32.03 -18.04 21.17
C ASN A 680 -31.24 -17.34 20.06
N GLY A 681 -30.49 -18.09 19.26
CA GLY A 681 -29.71 -17.54 18.11
C GLY A 681 -30.61 -17.03 16.98
N ALA A 682 -30.02 -16.21 16.11
CA ALA A 682 -30.74 -15.58 15.01
C ALA A 682 -31.52 -16.57 14.11
N ARG A 683 -30.94 -17.66 13.70
CA ARG A 683 -31.52 -18.62 12.75
C ARG A 683 -32.36 -19.75 13.43
N THR A 684 -33.09 -19.41 14.45
CA THR A 684 -33.97 -20.36 15.16
C THR A 684 -35.41 -19.87 15.17
N THR A 685 -36.36 -20.76 15.34
CA THR A 685 -37.83 -20.46 15.42
C THR A 685 -38.26 -20.03 16.82
N GLY A 686 -37.45 -20.27 17.83
CA GLY A 686 -37.84 -20.01 19.22
C GLY A 686 -38.73 -21.11 19.82
N VAL A 687 -39.56 -20.68 20.78
CA VAL A 687 -40.43 -21.58 21.55
C VAL A 687 -41.92 -21.25 21.31
N ARG A 688 -42.78 -22.20 21.47
CA ARG A 688 -44.24 -21.96 21.35
C ARG A 688 -44.66 -20.96 22.41
N SER A 689 -45.26 -19.86 21.99
CA SER A 689 -45.80 -18.81 22.84
C SER A 689 -47.26 -19.07 23.18
N MET A 690 -48.13 -19.27 22.17
CA MET A 690 -49.58 -19.42 22.33
C MET A 690 -50.05 -20.67 21.60
N LYS A 691 -51.07 -21.34 22.17
CA LYS A 691 -51.73 -22.47 21.50
C LYS A 691 -52.97 -21.95 20.75
N LEU A 692 -52.80 -21.86 19.41
CA LEU A 692 -53.85 -21.38 18.50
C LEU A 692 -54.81 -22.48 18.10
N GLY A 693 -56.09 -22.10 17.79
CA GLY A 693 -57.05 -22.93 17.13
C GLY A 693 -56.82 -23.04 15.65
N GLU A 694 -57.63 -23.86 14.95
CA GLU A 694 -57.55 -23.99 13.49
C GLU A 694 -57.97 -22.65 12.84
N GLY A 695 -57.13 -22.16 11.93
CA GLY A 695 -57.31 -20.90 11.21
C GLY A 695 -57.10 -19.62 12.04
N ASP A 696 -56.69 -19.73 13.31
CA ASP A 696 -56.38 -18.57 14.17
C ASP A 696 -54.91 -18.19 14.06
N THR A 697 -54.63 -16.92 14.22
CA THR A 697 -53.25 -16.37 14.13
C THR A 697 -53.01 -15.36 15.22
N VAL A 698 -51.80 -15.18 15.70
CA VAL A 698 -51.40 -14.08 16.59
C VAL A 698 -51.34 -12.80 15.74
N VAL A 699 -51.97 -11.73 16.26
CA VAL A 699 -52.01 -10.44 15.53
C VAL A 699 -50.87 -9.51 15.94
N ASP A 700 -50.56 -9.45 17.24
CA ASP A 700 -49.42 -8.64 17.73
C ASP A 700 -48.98 -9.08 19.15
N LEU A 701 -47.92 -8.47 19.67
CA LEU A 701 -47.37 -8.63 21.01
C LEU A 701 -47.15 -7.28 21.67
N GLN A 702 -47.51 -7.18 22.93
CA GLN A 702 -47.21 -6.01 23.78
C GLN A 702 -46.61 -6.46 25.13
N LEU A 703 -45.73 -5.63 25.67
CA LEU A 703 -45.20 -5.80 27.03
C LEU A 703 -46.02 -4.96 27.98
N VAL A 704 -46.66 -5.60 28.95
CA VAL A 704 -47.62 -4.95 29.87
C VAL A 704 -47.35 -5.28 31.33
N ASN A 705 -47.74 -4.35 32.21
CA ASN A 705 -47.88 -4.51 33.65
C ASN A 705 -49.36 -4.42 34.04
N ASP A 706 -49.71 -4.66 35.32
CA ASP A 706 -51.09 -4.62 35.77
C ASP A 706 -51.74 -3.24 35.63
N ASP A 707 -50.98 -2.19 35.78
CA ASP A 707 -51.45 -0.80 35.69
C ASP A 707 -51.63 -0.28 34.25
N ASP A 708 -51.22 -1.06 33.26
CA ASP A 708 -51.30 -0.64 31.85
C ASP A 708 -52.75 -0.79 31.32
N THR A 709 -53.08 0.04 30.37
CA THR A 709 -54.31 -0.05 29.57
C THR A 709 -53.95 -0.50 28.16
N VAL A 710 -54.67 -1.48 27.64
CA VAL A 710 -54.54 -1.96 26.26
C VAL A 710 -55.79 -1.56 25.46
N ALA A 711 -55.54 -1.22 24.20
CA ALA A 711 -56.57 -0.90 23.22
C ALA A 711 -56.50 -1.86 22.04
N LEU A 712 -57.64 -2.20 21.47
CA LEU A 712 -57.73 -3.05 20.25
C LEU A 712 -58.75 -2.48 19.27
N ILE A 713 -58.58 -2.85 18.01
CA ILE A 713 -59.53 -2.58 16.92
C ILE A 713 -59.97 -3.90 16.26
N THR A 714 -61.23 -3.98 15.88
CA THR A 714 -61.73 -5.16 15.19
C THR A 714 -61.94 -4.91 13.70
N GLN A 715 -61.99 -5.98 12.89
CA GLN A 715 -62.26 -5.92 11.45
C GLN A 715 -63.61 -5.28 11.10
N ARG A 716 -64.50 -5.13 12.09
CA ARG A 716 -65.79 -4.46 11.93
C ARG A 716 -65.79 -2.99 12.34
N GLY A 717 -64.56 -2.45 12.58
CA GLY A 717 -64.38 -1.03 12.99
C GLY A 717 -64.77 -0.75 14.42
N ALA A 718 -64.84 -1.75 15.33
CA ALA A 718 -65.11 -1.50 16.75
C ALA A 718 -63.78 -1.32 17.52
N PHE A 719 -63.70 -0.20 18.28
CA PHE A 719 -62.60 0.12 19.16
C PHE A 719 -62.95 -0.21 20.63
N LYS A 720 -61.98 -0.75 21.34
CA LYS A 720 -62.08 -1.14 22.71
C LYS A 720 -60.83 -0.83 23.47
N LYS A 721 -60.94 -0.30 24.70
CA LYS A 721 -59.81 -0.23 25.66
C LYS A 721 -60.19 -0.93 26.99
N MET A 722 -59.24 -1.64 27.61
CA MET A 722 -59.44 -2.38 28.85
C MET A 722 -58.15 -2.35 29.71
N PRO A 723 -58.27 -2.54 31.05
CA PRO A 723 -57.09 -2.67 31.90
C PRO A 723 -56.40 -4.02 31.64
N ALA A 724 -55.06 -4.00 31.64
CA ALA A 724 -54.27 -5.22 31.52
C ALA A 724 -54.46 -6.18 32.70
N SER A 725 -54.84 -5.67 33.87
CA SER A 725 -55.13 -6.45 35.07
C SER A 725 -56.32 -7.39 34.93
N GLU A 726 -57.22 -7.17 33.95
CA GLU A 726 -58.30 -8.12 33.65
C GLU A 726 -57.80 -9.40 32.89
N LEU A 727 -56.57 -9.36 32.43
CA LEU A 727 -55.95 -10.51 31.75
C LEU A 727 -55.07 -11.28 32.74
N PRO A 728 -55.42 -12.50 33.11
CA PRO A 728 -54.69 -13.24 34.13
C PRO A 728 -53.29 -13.63 33.61
N VAL A 729 -52.26 -13.46 34.46
CA VAL A 729 -50.93 -13.98 34.22
C VAL A 729 -50.96 -15.50 34.36
N THR A 730 -50.59 -16.20 33.32
CA THR A 730 -50.54 -17.66 33.27
C THR A 730 -49.19 -18.14 32.82
N SER A 731 -49.03 -19.39 32.44
CA SER A 731 -47.81 -19.90 31.82
C SER A 731 -47.90 -19.83 30.29
N ARG A 732 -46.74 -19.79 29.67
CA ARG A 732 -46.54 -19.84 28.20
C ARG A 732 -47.21 -21.09 27.58
N ALA A 733 -47.53 -21.02 26.31
CA ALA A 733 -48.08 -22.12 25.48
C ALA A 733 -49.48 -22.56 25.89
N ARG A 734 -50.27 -21.67 26.52
CA ARG A 734 -51.68 -21.85 26.79
C ARG A 734 -52.56 -21.24 25.69
N LYS A 735 -53.85 -21.51 25.72
CA LYS A 735 -54.84 -21.01 24.77
C LYS A 735 -55.20 -19.54 25.04
N GLY A 736 -55.09 -19.11 26.29
CA GLY A 736 -55.52 -17.78 26.72
C GLY A 736 -57.01 -17.64 27.05
N VAL A 737 -57.46 -16.40 27.24
CA VAL A 737 -58.83 -16.04 27.59
C VAL A 737 -59.45 -15.16 26.49
N LEU A 738 -60.80 -15.28 26.32
CA LEU A 738 -61.53 -14.47 25.34
C LEU A 738 -61.59 -13.02 25.78
N VAL A 739 -61.33 -12.11 24.84
CA VAL A 739 -61.43 -10.65 25.01
C VAL A 739 -62.53 -10.01 24.16
N LEU A 740 -63.23 -10.81 23.35
CA LEU A 740 -64.37 -10.39 22.57
C LEU A 740 -65.59 -11.21 22.95
N HIS A 741 -66.80 -10.60 23.01
CA HIS A 741 -68.04 -11.27 23.19
C HIS A 741 -68.40 -12.08 21.92
N ALA A 742 -68.60 -13.38 22.06
CA ALA A 742 -68.90 -14.27 20.94
C ALA A 742 -70.30 -13.98 20.38
N LEU A 743 -70.38 -13.65 19.11
CA LEU A 743 -71.59 -13.44 18.35
C LEU A 743 -71.86 -14.68 17.45
N LYS A 744 -73.16 -15.11 17.35
CA LYS A 744 -73.57 -16.24 16.53
C LYS A 744 -73.44 -15.98 15.02
N SER A 745 -73.52 -14.70 14.62
CA SER A 745 -73.36 -14.27 13.22
C SER A 745 -72.43 -13.06 13.19
N LYS A 746 -71.59 -12.97 12.17
CA LYS A 746 -70.58 -11.91 11.95
C LYS A 746 -69.75 -11.67 13.23
N PRO A 747 -68.98 -12.65 13.70
CA PRO A 747 -68.15 -12.47 14.88
C PRO A 747 -67.16 -11.30 14.70
N HIS A 748 -66.73 -10.68 15.78
CA HIS A 748 -65.64 -9.74 15.78
C HIS A 748 -64.30 -10.51 15.73
N GLU A 749 -63.39 -10.06 14.98
CA GLU A 749 -61.98 -10.51 14.94
C GLU A 749 -61.07 -9.36 15.32
N VAL A 750 -60.03 -9.61 16.13
CA VAL A 750 -59.02 -8.60 16.46
C VAL A 750 -58.15 -8.43 15.20
N VAL A 751 -57.99 -7.21 14.80
CA VAL A 751 -57.07 -6.84 13.70
C VAL A 751 -55.71 -6.46 14.27
N ASP A 752 -55.73 -5.62 15.31
CA ASP A 752 -54.49 -5.14 15.92
C ASP A 752 -54.79 -4.62 17.34
N PHE A 753 -53.77 -4.58 18.20
CA PHE A 753 -53.86 -4.04 19.54
C PHE A 753 -52.53 -3.41 20.00
N LEU A 754 -52.62 -2.48 20.91
CA LEU A 754 -51.45 -1.85 21.50
C LEU A 754 -51.64 -1.49 23.00
N LYS A 755 -50.52 -1.31 23.69
CA LYS A 755 -50.51 -0.69 25.02
C LYS A 755 -50.61 0.82 24.84
N LEU A 756 -51.56 1.46 25.49
CA LEU A 756 -51.69 2.91 25.50
C LEU A 756 -50.53 3.56 26.25
N LYS A 757 -49.95 4.61 25.67
CA LYS A 757 -48.98 5.45 26.39
C LYS A 757 -49.67 6.25 27.50
N ASP A 758 -50.76 6.91 27.15
CA ASP A 758 -51.67 7.62 28.01
C ASP A 758 -53.02 7.78 27.29
N ALA A 759 -54.04 8.23 28.02
CA ALA A 759 -55.38 8.38 27.46
C ALA A 759 -55.54 9.59 26.53
N SER A 760 -54.63 10.55 26.57
CA SER A 760 -54.65 11.81 25.78
C SER A 760 -53.90 11.69 24.46
N SER A 761 -53.08 10.66 24.32
CA SER A 761 -52.31 10.44 23.08
C SER A 761 -53.22 9.90 21.96
N PRO A 762 -53.33 10.58 20.81
CA PRO A 762 -54.15 10.13 19.72
C PRO A 762 -53.61 8.86 19.10
N LEU A 763 -54.51 7.97 18.75
CA LEU A 763 -54.21 6.78 17.93
C LEU A 763 -54.66 7.03 16.51
N GLU A 764 -54.08 6.25 15.60
CA GLU A 764 -54.44 6.28 14.19
C GLU A 764 -54.79 4.85 13.75
N VAL A 765 -55.89 4.70 13.04
CA VAL A 765 -56.26 3.45 12.35
C VAL A 765 -56.08 3.60 10.86
N ILE A 766 -55.39 2.65 10.28
CA ILE A 766 -55.20 2.57 8.81
C ILE A 766 -56.15 1.46 8.30
N THR A 767 -56.92 1.77 7.26
CA THR A 767 -57.81 0.80 6.63
C THR A 767 -57.24 0.20 5.33
N ASP A 768 -57.85 -0.89 4.84
CA ASP A 768 -57.50 -1.54 3.57
C ASP A 768 -57.60 -0.58 2.35
N ARG A 769 -58.40 0.48 2.48
CA ARG A 769 -58.51 1.58 1.48
C ARG A 769 -57.51 2.68 1.74
N ARG A 770 -56.57 2.49 2.62
CA ARG A 770 -55.51 3.46 2.99
C ARG A 770 -56.06 4.78 3.56
N ARG A 771 -57.24 4.77 4.16
CA ARG A 771 -57.75 5.89 4.91
C ARG A 771 -57.24 5.88 6.33
N LEU A 772 -56.97 7.08 6.83
CA LEU A 772 -56.44 7.32 8.16
C LEU A 772 -57.57 7.86 9.04
N HIS A 773 -57.79 7.20 10.18
CA HIS A 773 -58.77 7.64 11.16
C HIS A 773 -58.12 7.88 12.52
N ASP A 774 -58.28 9.07 13.04
CA ASP A 774 -57.80 9.43 14.36
C ASP A 774 -58.82 8.95 15.45
N ILE A 775 -58.29 8.31 16.48
CA ILE A 775 -59.06 7.92 17.68
C ILE A 775 -58.42 8.55 18.89
N LEU A 776 -59.16 9.30 19.65
CA LEU A 776 -58.71 9.80 20.93
C LEU A 776 -59.19 8.84 22.05
N PRO A 777 -58.30 8.07 22.69
CA PRO A 777 -58.73 7.08 23.69
C PRO A 777 -59.51 7.66 24.87
N ALA A 778 -59.27 8.94 25.24
CA ALA A 778 -59.98 9.61 26.29
C ALA A 778 -61.49 9.72 26.05
N GLU A 779 -61.92 9.76 24.79
CA GLU A 779 -63.32 9.89 24.42
C GLU A 779 -64.10 8.55 24.48
N HIS A 780 -63.42 7.44 24.68
CA HIS A 780 -64.03 6.11 24.74
C HIS A 780 -64.06 5.56 26.17
N PRO A 781 -65.11 4.83 26.55
CA PRO A 781 -65.20 4.26 27.89
C PRO A 781 -64.22 3.12 28.12
N MET A 782 -63.78 2.91 29.35
CA MET A 782 -63.06 1.72 29.75
C MET A 782 -64.04 0.53 29.74
N ASN A 783 -63.64 -0.54 29.07
CA ASN A 783 -64.45 -1.74 28.86
C ASN A 783 -63.94 -2.88 29.77
N ASN A 784 -64.84 -3.83 30.09
CA ASN A 784 -64.40 -5.09 30.67
C ASN A 784 -63.84 -6.04 29.61
N ARG A 785 -63.22 -7.09 30.09
CA ARG A 785 -62.56 -8.08 29.23
C ARG A 785 -63.47 -8.68 28.15
N TYR A 786 -64.71 -9.01 28.49
CA TYR A 786 -65.69 -9.71 27.66
C TYR A 786 -66.71 -8.77 27.04
N SER A 787 -66.31 -7.88 26.17
CA SER A 787 -67.12 -6.92 25.41
C SER A 787 -66.54 -6.68 24.04
N ASN A 788 -67.31 -6.14 23.09
CA ASN A 788 -66.88 -5.91 21.70
C ASN A 788 -66.51 -4.45 21.41
N GLY A 789 -66.58 -3.57 22.42
CA GLY A 789 -66.29 -2.15 22.29
C GLY A 789 -67.38 -1.36 21.52
N SER A 790 -66.98 -0.19 21.01
CA SER A 790 -67.85 0.74 20.30
C SER A 790 -67.40 0.89 18.84
N PHE A 791 -68.30 0.91 17.88
CA PHE A 791 -68.00 1.18 16.49
C PHE A 791 -67.45 2.64 16.33
N VAL A 792 -66.32 2.75 15.69
CA VAL A 792 -65.61 4.03 15.43
C VAL A 792 -65.35 4.25 13.97
N ILE A 793 -65.40 3.20 13.15
CA ILE A 793 -65.17 3.23 11.71
C ILE A 793 -66.35 2.52 11.03
N ASP A 794 -66.96 3.18 10.02
CA ASP A 794 -67.90 2.58 9.13
C ASP A 794 -67.17 1.84 8.01
N THR A 795 -67.04 0.53 8.12
CA THR A 795 -66.23 -0.30 7.20
C THR A 795 -66.80 -0.38 5.78
N GLU A 796 -68.08 -0.03 5.56
CA GLU A 796 -68.66 0.00 4.21
C GLU A 796 -68.16 1.21 3.40
N SER A 797 -68.03 2.38 4.04
CA SER A 797 -67.60 3.61 3.38
C SER A 797 -66.08 3.84 3.54
N GLU A 798 -65.49 3.47 4.67
CA GLU A 798 -64.13 3.84 5.04
C GLU A 798 -63.05 2.74 4.80
N GLY A 799 -63.53 1.49 4.64
CA GLY A 799 -62.65 0.33 4.55
C GLY A 799 -62.47 -0.44 5.86
N ILE A 800 -61.90 -1.65 5.78
CA ILE A 800 -61.69 -2.54 6.92
C ILE A 800 -60.39 -2.12 7.63
N PRO A 801 -60.36 -1.94 8.96
CA PRO A 801 -59.15 -1.71 9.74
C PRO A 801 -58.06 -2.76 9.46
N GLU A 802 -56.83 -2.32 9.24
CA GLU A 802 -55.65 -3.18 9.08
C GLU A 802 -54.58 -2.93 10.16
N VAL A 803 -54.41 -1.68 10.61
CA VAL A 803 -53.36 -1.30 11.57
C VAL A 803 -53.96 -0.34 12.63
N LEU A 804 -53.58 -0.55 13.88
CA LEU A 804 -53.82 0.39 14.99
C LEU A 804 -52.46 0.83 15.55
N ARG A 805 -52.14 2.11 15.45
CA ARG A 805 -50.84 2.64 15.90
C ARG A 805 -50.98 3.92 16.70
N ASN A 806 -49.93 4.28 17.48
CA ASN A 806 -49.87 5.63 17.99
C ASN A 806 -49.72 6.60 16.82
N LYS A 807 -50.47 7.70 16.81
CA LYS A 807 -50.33 8.71 15.75
C LYS A 807 -48.90 9.21 15.68
N PRO A 808 -48.22 9.16 14.51
CA PRO A 808 -46.88 9.63 14.40
C PRO A 808 -46.73 11.09 14.85
N THR A 809 -45.74 11.38 15.66
CA THR A 809 -45.44 12.74 16.10
C THR A 809 -44.65 13.45 15.00
N ILE A 810 -45.10 14.61 14.54
CA ILE A 810 -44.37 15.45 13.63
C ILE A 810 -43.07 15.91 14.31
N LEU A 811 -41.95 15.64 13.71
CA LEU A 811 -40.63 16.07 14.24
C LEU A 811 -40.50 17.58 14.13
N THR A 812 -40.41 18.25 15.28
CA THR A 812 -40.09 19.68 15.34
C THR A 812 -38.59 19.81 15.53
N LEU A 813 -37.88 20.20 14.45
CA LEU A 813 -36.43 20.34 14.46
C LEU A 813 -36.06 21.82 14.57
N SER A 814 -35.40 22.17 15.67
CA SER A 814 -34.88 23.53 15.93
C SER A 814 -33.59 23.81 15.17
#